data_e169463634eed6650beb6aad278b0129
#
_entry.id   e169463634eed6650beb6aad278b0129
#
_cell.length_a   1.000
_cell.length_b   1.000
_cell.length_c   1.000
_cell.angle_alpha   90.00
_cell.angle_beta   90.00
_cell.angle_gamma   90.00
#
_symmetry.space_group_name_H-M   'P 1'
#
loop_
_entity.id
_entity.type
_entity.pdbx_description
1 polymer ?
#
loop_
_entity_poly.entity_id
_entity_poly.type
_entity_poly.pdbx_seq_one_letter_code
_entity_poly.pdbx_strand_id
1 'polypeptide(L)'
;MEISNGHLSIAGKPFFLYSGEIHYFRIPKPQWANRLKSLKSAGFNTVSTYIPWIWHEPVEGKMDFNGKTSPERDVLGFFDLAHRLGLHVSARVGPISNAELVHEGLPAWLLKDNPEIFVTGRRDVGNLPHVTIVSYLHPVFQKKVAAWYEALLPNLAPRQKNRGGNIISVQLCNEVAMVHWLQKGADYKDHVNTMFRHFLKEKYKTLSALNDAHQSQHTSFASVPQPLGEAVDPARYAIHVDWALFYRHYYATYFQTLSHRAWSQGIEVPLFCNIPQFYDYDIRGRGNWAPMTTSMFRDFPLLTPNLIFGGAYQMRHLDFENFHDVSITTEVTRMLGAVRVIEESAGAQPEPNHLPPLPRFESLPDSPVPVVCAELQTGIMRDRPRLYPQQVALNVKSSVGQGLAGLNAYMFAGGRNPRGLGAFGTYHDWQAPVGPGGEPRAHLAPLKDFGRFLKWAGPHLALTKKNVDTTLGFYFPYYATEYCSAPWTDQIEAQRTNLWYDGMARLIHLAGYSVNSTDIQRSPDEVLSKHKSLWVYSLGFMDHDTQLKLAAYVKNGGALFLGPSLPTHDLRGQKDRTLANELGIKITGGQTGNLFPGKKQDEWVQGPIQTYSATKETRRWMELASGPAVIQAESGKGKVLVVGFGMPHVFDHFRHWVREWAESMGVFPKVNCDPWDLQASLRTSKESGFLFLFNYHFTSRTGSVTLPLPGTGKNLRLPKKGTIVLPPLSGVILPLNIPLSPGVSLTHSTAEVLEVSVTPRGLRAVLSAPLPQRVEMIVSLPKKPRSISGKGGTPSLTWTPGCATLSIPTTAPETSIYLTF
;
A
#
# COMPACT_ATOMS: atom_id res chain seq x y z
N MET A 1 17.64 1.91 12.37
CA MET A 1 16.39 2.62 12.07
C MET A 1 15.41 2.30 13.18
N GLU A 2 14.63 3.27 13.59
CA GLU A 2 13.65 3.15 14.67
C GLU A 2 12.27 3.48 14.12
N ILE A 3 11.25 2.86 14.70
CA ILE A 3 9.85 3.08 14.33
C ILE A 3 9.16 3.72 15.54
N SER A 4 8.52 4.85 15.35
CA SER A 4 7.74 5.51 16.41
C SER A 4 6.56 6.28 15.83
N ASN A 5 5.35 5.99 16.33
CA ASN A 5 4.11 6.71 15.98
C ASN A 5 3.83 6.83 14.47
N GLY A 6 4.17 5.78 13.70
CA GLY A 6 3.99 5.77 12.24
C GLY A 6 5.09 6.50 11.46
N HIS A 7 6.22 6.81 12.09
CA HIS A 7 7.35 7.48 11.46
C HIS A 7 8.63 6.65 11.57
N LEU A 8 9.55 6.86 10.63
CA LEU A 8 10.90 6.33 10.66
C LEU A 8 11.88 7.38 11.20
N SER A 9 12.84 6.94 12.00
CA SER A 9 13.96 7.77 12.46
C SER A 9 15.28 7.00 12.44
N ILE A 10 16.39 7.73 12.36
CA ILE A 10 17.75 7.22 12.56
C ILE A 10 18.46 8.13 13.55
N ALA A 11 18.95 7.55 14.66
CA ALA A 11 19.59 8.30 15.74
C ALA A 11 18.71 9.48 16.22
N GLY A 12 17.42 9.22 16.42
CA GLY A 12 16.42 10.20 16.86
C GLY A 12 16.02 11.27 15.83
N LYS A 13 16.57 11.24 14.61
CA LYS A 13 16.22 12.21 13.55
C LYS A 13 15.19 11.61 12.59
N PRO A 14 14.14 12.39 12.21
CA PRO A 14 13.16 11.96 11.23
C PRO A 14 13.82 11.51 9.92
N PHE A 15 13.39 10.37 9.40
CA PHE A 15 14.02 9.74 8.24
C PHE A 15 12.98 9.34 7.21
N PHE A 16 13.12 9.83 5.97
CA PHE A 16 12.38 9.33 4.83
C PHE A 16 13.26 8.31 4.10
N LEU A 17 12.81 7.06 4.01
CA LEU A 17 13.56 5.99 3.34
C LEU A 17 13.53 6.22 1.82
N TYR A 18 14.65 6.65 1.24
CA TYR A 18 14.83 6.79 -0.19
C TYR A 18 15.89 5.83 -0.68
N SER A 19 15.44 4.64 -1.09
CA SER A 19 16.29 3.50 -1.43
C SER A 19 16.24 3.20 -2.92
N GLY A 20 17.34 2.67 -3.44
CA GLY A 20 17.42 2.14 -4.80
C GLY A 20 18.05 0.75 -4.83
N GLU A 21 17.43 -0.13 -5.62
CA GLU A 21 17.86 -1.53 -5.74
C GLU A 21 19.07 -1.66 -6.67
N ILE A 22 20.15 -2.22 -6.15
CA ILE A 22 21.39 -2.54 -6.90
C ILE A 22 21.79 -3.98 -6.59
N HIS A 23 21.69 -4.87 -7.57
CA HIS A 23 22.09 -6.25 -7.43
C HIS A 23 23.61 -6.41 -7.65
N TYR A 24 24.40 -6.37 -6.58
CA TYR A 24 25.87 -6.45 -6.64
C TYR A 24 26.37 -7.68 -7.43
N PHE A 25 25.68 -8.81 -7.32
CA PHE A 25 26.02 -10.06 -8.01
C PHE A 25 25.80 -10.03 -9.54
N ARG A 26 25.17 -8.97 -10.06
CA ARG A 26 24.95 -8.69 -11.49
C ARG A 26 25.91 -7.65 -12.05
N ILE A 27 26.76 -7.08 -11.21
CA ILE A 27 27.66 -5.97 -11.55
C ILE A 27 29.10 -6.38 -11.22
N PRO A 28 30.05 -6.28 -12.15
CA PRO A 28 31.45 -6.55 -11.86
C PRO A 28 31.94 -5.74 -10.64
N LYS A 29 32.63 -6.39 -9.71
CA LYS A 29 33.08 -5.79 -8.44
C LYS A 29 33.79 -4.43 -8.60
N PRO A 30 34.71 -4.23 -9.61
CA PRO A 30 35.34 -2.91 -9.82
C PRO A 30 34.36 -1.78 -10.13
N GLN A 31 33.16 -2.08 -10.60
CA GLN A 31 32.15 -1.11 -10.97
C GLN A 31 31.18 -0.74 -9.81
N TRP A 32 31.21 -1.44 -8.69
CA TRP A 32 30.30 -1.20 -7.55
C TRP A 32 30.38 0.23 -7.03
N ALA A 33 31.61 0.76 -6.88
CA ALA A 33 31.79 2.14 -6.41
C ALA A 33 31.12 3.16 -7.33
N ASN A 34 31.15 2.96 -8.64
CA ASN A 34 30.53 3.85 -9.60
C ASN A 34 28.98 3.83 -9.47
N ARG A 35 28.37 2.63 -9.36
CA ARG A 35 26.91 2.47 -9.17
C ARG A 35 26.43 3.10 -7.86
N LEU A 36 27.14 2.86 -6.76
CA LEU A 36 26.79 3.45 -5.45
C LEU A 36 26.97 4.98 -5.42
N LYS A 37 28.02 5.51 -6.07
CA LYS A 37 28.20 6.97 -6.24
C LYS A 37 27.07 7.58 -7.06
N SER A 38 26.64 6.92 -8.13
CA SER A 38 25.51 7.35 -8.96
C SER A 38 24.22 7.40 -8.14
N LEU A 39 23.93 6.37 -7.35
CA LEU A 39 22.80 6.32 -6.43
C LEU A 39 22.83 7.51 -5.45
N LYS A 40 23.96 7.72 -4.77
CA LYS A 40 24.13 8.80 -3.81
C LYS A 40 23.96 10.18 -4.45
N SER A 41 24.55 10.38 -5.66
CA SER A 41 24.46 11.66 -6.38
C SER A 41 23.04 12.00 -6.81
N ALA A 42 22.18 10.99 -6.99
CA ALA A 42 20.75 11.16 -7.25
C ALA A 42 19.92 11.44 -5.98
N GLY A 43 20.58 11.58 -4.81
CA GLY A 43 19.93 11.94 -3.55
C GLY A 43 19.38 10.77 -2.75
N PHE A 44 19.61 9.53 -3.17
CA PHE A 44 19.27 8.36 -2.39
C PHE A 44 20.12 8.25 -1.13
N ASN A 45 19.52 7.80 -0.04
CA ASN A 45 20.20 7.62 1.25
C ASN A 45 20.46 6.14 1.59
N THR A 46 19.85 5.22 0.85
CA THR A 46 19.90 3.79 1.12
C THR A 46 20.09 3.01 -0.18
N VAL A 47 20.91 1.96 -0.14
CA VAL A 47 20.94 0.92 -1.18
C VAL A 47 20.20 -0.31 -0.66
N SER A 48 19.32 -0.87 -1.49
CA SER A 48 18.69 -2.17 -1.26
C SER A 48 19.31 -3.22 -2.15
N THR A 49 19.43 -4.44 -1.66
CA THR A 49 19.94 -5.57 -2.49
C THR A 49 19.51 -6.91 -1.91
N TYR A 50 19.18 -7.85 -2.80
CA TYR A 50 19.04 -9.25 -2.45
C TYR A 50 20.38 -9.90 -2.19
N ILE A 51 20.40 -10.89 -1.30
CA ILE A 51 21.49 -11.83 -1.05
C ILE A 51 20.98 -13.21 -1.49
N PRO A 52 21.07 -13.56 -2.78
CA PRO A 52 20.42 -14.78 -3.28
C PRO A 52 21.12 -16.04 -2.79
N TRP A 53 20.35 -16.95 -2.20
CA TRP A 53 20.88 -18.22 -1.71
C TRP A 53 21.53 -19.05 -2.83
N ILE A 54 20.87 -19.15 -3.99
CA ILE A 54 21.42 -19.84 -5.17
C ILE A 54 22.80 -19.33 -5.60
N TRP A 55 23.11 -18.06 -5.38
CA TRP A 55 24.38 -17.45 -5.74
C TRP A 55 25.48 -17.76 -4.72
N HIS A 56 25.16 -17.67 -3.43
CA HIS A 56 26.13 -17.81 -2.35
C HIS A 56 26.40 -19.24 -1.93
N GLU A 57 25.50 -20.17 -2.23
CA GLU A 57 25.66 -21.60 -1.94
C GLU A 57 25.36 -22.47 -3.17
N PRO A 58 26.22 -22.45 -4.21
CA PRO A 58 26.01 -23.24 -5.43
C PRO A 58 26.13 -24.76 -5.21
N VAL A 59 26.76 -25.16 -4.12
CA VAL A 59 26.91 -26.55 -3.67
C VAL A 59 26.63 -26.56 -2.18
N GLU A 60 25.88 -27.54 -1.70
CA GLU A 60 25.49 -27.69 -0.30
C GLU A 60 26.71 -27.60 0.64
N GLY A 61 26.62 -26.77 1.67
CA GLY A 61 27.67 -26.52 2.65
C GLY A 61 28.86 -25.67 2.17
N LYS A 62 28.90 -25.26 0.88
CA LYS A 62 29.97 -24.41 0.35
C LYS A 62 29.52 -22.98 0.13
N MET A 63 29.37 -22.24 1.23
CA MET A 63 28.93 -20.85 1.23
C MET A 63 30.10 -19.87 1.06
N ASP A 64 29.86 -18.77 0.33
CA ASP A 64 30.85 -17.70 0.11
C ASP A 64 30.15 -16.33 0.21
N PHE A 65 30.53 -15.52 1.20
CA PHE A 65 30.02 -14.17 1.42
C PHE A 65 31.11 -13.10 1.30
N ASN A 66 32.37 -13.49 1.05
CA ASN A 66 33.54 -12.62 1.00
C ASN A 66 34.33 -12.70 -0.28
N GLY A 67 33.78 -13.31 -1.32
CA GLY A 67 34.33 -13.30 -2.67
C GLY A 67 35.50 -14.25 -2.91
N LYS A 68 35.63 -15.33 -2.14
CA LYS A 68 36.71 -16.32 -2.31
C LYS A 68 36.60 -17.13 -3.60
N THR A 69 35.36 -17.43 -4.01
CA THR A 69 35.06 -18.25 -5.18
C THR A 69 34.66 -17.44 -6.41
N SER A 70 34.11 -16.23 -6.21
CA SER A 70 33.84 -15.22 -7.24
C SER A 70 33.90 -13.84 -6.60
N PRO A 71 34.56 -12.84 -7.20
CA PRO A 71 34.61 -11.48 -6.66
C PRO A 71 33.23 -10.90 -6.35
N GLU A 72 32.20 -11.23 -7.14
CA GLU A 72 30.83 -10.75 -7.00
C GLU A 72 30.06 -11.46 -5.88
N ARG A 73 30.64 -12.46 -5.18
CA ARG A 73 30.11 -13.04 -3.94
C ARG A 73 30.51 -12.28 -2.68
N ASP A 74 31.33 -11.23 -2.80
CA ASP A 74 31.76 -10.40 -1.66
C ASP A 74 30.67 -9.40 -1.24
N VAL A 75 29.53 -9.91 -0.75
CA VAL A 75 28.42 -9.05 -0.26
C VAL A 75 28.88 -8.21 0.94
N LEU A 76 29.75 -8.72 1.78
CA LEU A 76 30.27 -8.00 2.94
C LEU A 76 31.09 -6.80 2.51
N GLY A 77 31.99 -6.98 1.53
CA GLY A 77 32.75 -5.88 0.92
C GLY A 77 31.87 -4.85 0.20
N PHE A 78 30.74 -5.28 -0.39
CA PHE A 78 29.76 -4.36 -0.98
C PHE A 78 29.08 -3.49 0.10
N PHE A 79 28.68 -4.06 1.26
CA PHE A 79 28.10 -3.31 2.37
C PHE A 79 29.10 -2.35 3.01
N ASP A 80 30.35 -2.80 3.20
CA ASP A 80 31.44 -1.95 3.72
C ASP A 80 31.77 -0.80 2.75
N LEU A 81 31.67 -1.02 1.44
CA LEU A 81 31.82 0.04 0.43
C LEU A 81 30.65 1.05 0.49
N ALA A 82 29.41 0.58 0.63
CA ALA A 82 28.24 1.44 0.81
C ALA A 82 28.40 2.29 2.08
N HIS A 83 28.88 1.70 3.18
CA HIS A 83 29.17 2.41 4.43
C HIS A 83 30.20 3.53 4.25
N ARG A 84 31.33 3.24 3.63
CA ARG A 84 32.37 4.26 3.34
C ARG A 84 31.85 5.40 2.48
N LEU A 85 30.86 5.12 1.60
CA LEU A 85 30.20 6.14 0.80
C LEU A 85 29.08 6.88 1.54
N GLY A 86 28.78 6.52 2.80
CA GLY A 86 27.75 7.13 3.63
C GLY A 86 26.32 6.77 3.17
N LEU A 87 26.15 5.56 2.65
CA LEU A 87 24.85 4.97 2.31
C LEU A 87 24.43 3.95 3.37
N HIS A 88 23.16 3.97 3.72
CA HIS A 88 22.54 2.89 4.48
C HIS A 88 22.29 1.67 3.58
N VAL A 89 22.01 0.53 4.20
CA VAL A 89 21.67 -0.74 3.52
C VAL A 89 20.35 -1.27 4.02
N SER A 90 19.49 -1.67 3.12
CA SER A 90 18.36 -2.56 3.34
C SER A 90 18.72 -3.94 2.78
N ALA A 91 19.01 -4.91 3.65
CA ALA A 91 19.46 -6.23 3.25
C ALA A 91 18.29 -7.18 3.04
N ARG A 92 18.19 -7.83 1.86
CA ARG A 92 17.10 -8.75 1.51
C ARG A 92 17.65 -10.18 1.51
N VAL A 93 17.46 -10.92 2.61
CA VAL A 93 18.22 -12.14 2.94
C VAL A 93 17.58 -13.46 2.46
N GLY A 94 16.40 -13.40 1.87
CA GLY A 94 15.68 -14.62 1.47
C GLY A 94 15.02 -15.33 2.66
N PRO A 95 14.76 -16.65 2.55
CA PRO A 95 15.38 -17.68 1.68
C PRO A 95 14.98 -17.58 0.19
N ILE A 96 13.76 -17.22 -0.10
CA ILE A 96 13.30 -16.96 -1.47
C ILE A 96 13.61 -15.49 -1.77
N SER A 97 14.34 -15.25 -2.83
CA SER A 97 14.70 -13.90 -3.29
C SER A 97 13.94 -13.49 -4.53
N ASN A 98 13.38 -14.43 -5.31
CA ASN A 98 12.92 -14.18 -6.66
C ASN A 98 14.02 -13.44 -7.45
N ALA A 99 13.98 -12.14 -7.52
CA ALA A 99 14.97 -11.28 -8.16
C ALA A 99 15.21 -11.69 -9.63
N GLU A 100 14.19 -12.25 -10.27
CA GLU A 100 14.20 -12.82 -11.63
C GLU A 100 15.37 -13.79 -11.84
N LEU A 101 15.64 -14.60 -10.82
CA LEU A 101 16.56 -15.73 -10.87
C LEU A 101 15.79 -17.03 -11.07
N VAL A 102 16.43 -18.03 -11.68
CA VAL A 102 15.84 -19.37 -11.78
C VAL A 102 15.57 -19.92 -10.37
N HIS A 103 14.54 -20.76 -10.25
CA HIS A 103 14.14 -21.39 -8.99
C HIS A 103 13.82 -20.39 -7.86
N GLU A 104 13.36 -19.17 -8.19
CA GLU A 104 13.08 -18.12 -7.22
C GLU A 104 14.28 -17.78 -6.33
N GLY A 105 15.48 -18.05 -6.82
CA GLY A 105 16.73 -17.85 -6.09
C GLY A 105 17.10 -18.97 -5.10
N LEU A 106 16.38 -20.09 -5.11
CA LEU A 106 16.71 -21.29 -4.33
C LEU A 106 17.80 -22.11 -5.03
N PRO A 107 18.75 -22.72 -4.29
CA PRO A 107 19.80 -23.56 -4.88
C PRO A 107 19.25 -24.79 -5.61
N ALA A 108 19.80 -25.10 -6.77
CA ALA A 108 19.38 -26.26 -7.56
C ALA A 108 19.56 -27.59 -6.82
N TRP A 109 20.62 -27.73 -6.01
CA TRP A 109 20.84 -28.92 -5.19
C TRP A 109 19.72 -29.13 -4.16
N LEU A 110 19.23 -28.05 -3.54
CA LEU A 110 18.13 -28.11 -2.57
C LEU A 110 16.88 -28.75 -3.18
N LEU A 111 16.52 -28.31 -4.39
CA LEU A 111 15.31 -28.78 -5.09
C LEU A 111 15.47 -30.19 -5.63
N LYS A 112 16.66 -30.51 -6.15
CA LYS A 112 16.97 -31.83 -6.71
C LYS A 112 17.01 -32.92 -5.65
N ASP A 113 17.64 -32.65 -4.52
CA ASP A 113 17.90 -33.62 -3.47
C ASP A 113 16.75 -33.75 -2.46
N ASN A 114 15.78 -32.82 -2.50
CA ASN A 114 14.62 -32.80 -1.58
C ASN A 114 13.32 -32.52 -2.34
N PRO A 115 12.90 -33.38 -3.30
CA PRO A 115 11.69 -33.13 -4.12
C PRO A 115 10.39 -33.09 -3.29
N GLU A 116 10.41 -33.65 -2.10
CA GLU A 116 9.29 -33.62 -1.16
C GLU A 116 8.92 -32.23 -0.67
N ILE A 117 9.80 -31.21 -0.83
CA ILE A 117 9.50 -29.84 -0.40
C ILE A 117 8.60 -29.07 -1.37
N PHE A 118 8.39 -29.59 -2.60
CA PHE A 118 7.51 -28.92 -3.54
C PHE A 118 6.06 -28.93 -3.06
N VAL A 119 5.34 -27.84 -3.33
CA VAL A 119 3.90 -27.75 -3.10
C VAL A 119 3.16 -28.83 -3.89
N THR A 120 2.16 -29.43 -3.29
CA THR A 120 1.18 -30.26 -4.00
C THR A 120 -0.02 -29.37 -4.34
N GLY A 121 0.03 -28.73 -5.50
CA GLY A 121 -1.06 -27.89 -5.99
C GLY A 121 -2.14 -28.67 -6.71
N ARG A 122 -3.32 -28.08 -6.85
CA ARG A 122 -4.42 -28.62 -7.65
C ARG A 122 -4.21 -28.45 -9.15
N ARG A 123 -3.46 -27.45 -9.56
CA ARG A 123 -3.12 -27.12 -10.94
C ARG A 123 -1.62 -27.02 -11.08
N ASP A 124 -1.10 -27.64 -12.12
CA ASP A 124 0.26 -27.32 -12.54
C ASP A 124 0.34 -25.80 -12.72
N VAL A 125 1.41 -25.22 -12.22
CA VAL A 125 1.70 -23.81 -12.48
C VAL A 125 1.85 -23.69 -13.98
N GLY A 126 0.77 -23.37 -14.67
CA GLY A 126 0.70 -23.45 -16.12
C GLY A 126 1.91 -22.75 -16.73
N ASN A 127 2.80 -23.51 -17.32
CA ASN A 127 3.89 -23.10 -18.21
C ASN A 127 4.73 -21.87 -17.82
N LEU A 128 4.90 -21.58 -16.53
CA LEU A 128 5.95 -20.69 -16.07
C LEU A 128 7.20 -21.53 -15.76
N PRO A 129 8.08 -21.78 -16.72
CA PRO A 129 9.19 -22.75 -16.59
C PRO A 129 10.24 -22.33 -15.54
N HIS A 130 10.03 -21.19 -14.89
CA HIS A 130 10.98 -20.59 -13.96
C HIS A 130 10.45 -20.41 -12.55
N VAL A 131 9.16 -20.74 -12.29
CA VAL A 131 8.54 -20.58 -10.99
C VAL A 131 8.62 -21.88 -10.21
N THR A 132 9.30 -21.83 -9.08
CA THR A 132 9.41 -22.94 -8.13
C THR A 132 8.71 -22.56 -6.84
N ILE A 133 7.68 -23.31 -6.47
CA ILE A 133 6.93 -23.09 -5.24
C ILE A 133 7.18 -24.24 -4.27
N VAL A 134 7.71 -23.87 -3.09
CA VAL A 134 7.97 -24.81 -2.00
C VAL A 134 6.93 -24.69 -0.90
N SER A 135 6.68 -25.79 -0.20
CA SER A 135 5.83 -25.83 0.97
C SER A 135 6.57 -25.18 2.15
N TYR A 136 6.16 -23.99 2.51
CA TYR A 136 6.92 -23.08 3.41
C TYR A 136 7.20 -23.68 4.79
N LEU A 137 6.26 -24.38 5.39
CA LEU A 137 6.43 -25.02 6.70
C LEU A 137 6.85 -26.51 6.61
N HIS A 138 7.27 -26.99 5.44
CA HIS A 138 7.81 -28.34 5.33
C HIS A 138 9.07 -28.50 6.19
N PRO A 139 9.16 -29.54 7.04
CA PRO A 139 10.28 -29.67 8.01
C PRO A 139 11.66 -29.66 7.35
N VAL A 140 11.82 -30.35 6.21
CA VAL A 140 13.09 -30.37 5.47
C VAL A 140 13.45 -28.98 4.96
N PHE A 141 12.51 -28.26 4.35
CA PHE A 141 12.76 -26.88 3.89
C PHE A 141 13.15 -25.98 5.06
N GLN A 142 12.43 -26.07 6.17
CA GLN A 142 12.71 -25.26 7.38
C GLN A 142 14.09 -25.55 7.99
N LYS A 143 14.56 -26.81 7.96
CA LYS A 143 15.90 -27.19 8.39
C LYS A 143 16.99 -26.57 7.51
N LYS A 144 16.80 -26.58 6.19
CA LYS A 144 17.78 -25.98 5.25
C LYS A 144 17.78 -24.44 5.35
N VAL A 145 16.63 -23.80 5.54
CA VAL A 145 16.54 -22.36 5.80
C VAL A 145 17.25 -21.97 7.11
N ALA A 146 17.15 -22.80 8.15
CA ALA A 146 17.91 -22.58 9.38
C ALA A 146 19.42 -22.51 9.11
N ALA A 147 19.97 -23.51 8.41
CA ALA A 147 21.40 -23.54 8.06
C ALA A 147 21.84 -22.32 7.21
N TRP A 148 20.99 -21.87 6.26
CA TRP A 148 21.23 -20.65 5.50
C TRP A 148 21.33 -19.40 6.39
N TYR A 149 20.38 -19.23 7.33
CA TYR A 149 20.36 -18.08 8.23
C TYR A 149 21.51 -18.12 9.23
N GLU A 150 21.82 -19.29 9.79
CA GLU A 150 22.97 -19.51 10.70
C GLU A 150 24.30 -19.16 10.06
N ALA A 151 24.44 -19.38 8.75
CA ALA A 151 25.67 -19.06 8.03
C ALA A 151 25.74 -17.56 7.62
N LEU A 152 24.62 -16.96 7.21
CA LEU A 152 24.61 -15.60 6.68
C LEU A 152 24.48 -14.53 7.77
N LEU A 153 23.50 -14.67 8.66
CA LEU A 153 23.07 -13.57 9.54
C LEU A 153 24.10 -13.13 10.57
N PRO A 154 24.94 -14.02 11.16
CA PRO A 154 26.03 -13.61 12.04
C PRO A 154 27.05 -12.67 11.38
N ASN A 155 27.19 -12.70 10.04
CA ASN A 155 28.03 -11.78 9.30
C ASN A 155 27.37 -10.38 9.12
N LEU A 156 26.04 -10.33 9.15
CA LEU A 156 25.28 -9.08 9.03
C LEU A 156 25.06 -8.39 10.38
N ALA A 157 24.94 -9.17 11.45
CA ALA A 157 24.65 -8.67 12.81
C ALA A 157 25.60 -7.55 13.29
N PRO A 158 26.95 -7.63 13.13
CA PRO A 158 27.84 -6.54 13.51
C PRO A 158 27.78 -5.31 12.60
N ARG A 159 27.18 -5.44 11.40
CA ARG A 159 27.05 -4.36 10.40
C ARG A 159 25.76 -3.55 10.54
N GLN A 160 24.95 -3.83 11.54
CA GLN A 160 23.72 -3.09 11.80
C GLN A 160 24.01 -1.66 12.29
N LYS A 161 23.09 -0.74 11.98
CA LYS A 161 23.23 0.69 12.30
C LYS A 161 23.36 0.96 13.80
N ASN A 162 22.61 0.25 14.62
CA ASN A 162 22.68 0.33 16.08
C ASN A 162 24.00 -0.21 16.67
N ARG A 163 24.80 -0.90 15.88
CA ARG A 163 26.14 -1.42 16.23
C ARG A 163 27.28 -0.68 15.51
N GLY A 164 27.00 0.49 14.94
CA GLY A 164 28.00 1.31 14.23
C GLY A 164 28.14 1.04 12.74
N GLY A 165 27.43 0.04 12.20
CA GLY A 165 27.41 -0.26 10.77
C GLY A 165 26.40 0.59 9.99
N ASN A 166 25.92 0.08 8.88
CA ASN A 166 25.01 0.79 7.97
C ASN A 166 23.74 0.01 7.59
N ILE A 167 23.56 -1.23 8.01
CA ILE A 167 22.31 -1.98 7.79
C ILE A 167 21.23 -1.38 8.69
N ILE A 168 20.15 -0.90 8.08
CA ILE A 168 19.03 -0.24 8.78
C ILE A 168 17.76 -1.07 8.84
N SER A 169 17.63 -2.05 7.94
CA SER A 169 16.50 -3.00 7.90
C SER A 169 16.92 -4.30 7.24
N VAL A 170 16.20 -5.38 7.57
CA VAL A 170 16.39 -6.69 6.96
C VAL A 170 15.04 -7.17 6.44
N GLN A 171 14.95 -7.44 5.13
CA GLN A 171 13.80 -8.09 4.52
C GLN A 171 13.97 -9.61 4.59
N LEU A 172 12.96 -10.27 5.15
CA LEU A 172 12.85 -11.72 5.19
C LEU A 172 11.98 -12.21 4.05
N CYS A 173 12.44 -13.24 3.34
CA CYS A 173 11.77 -13.81 2.18
C CYS A 173 11.43 -12.74 1.11
N ASN A 174 10.72 -13.13 0.08
CA ASN A 174 10.17 -12.22 -0.92
C ASN A 174 8.80 -12.71 -1.37
N GLU A 175 7.84 -11.79 -1.48
CA GLU A 175 6.51 -12.03 -2.03
C GLU A 175 5.90 -13.33 -1.54
N VAL A 176 5.83 -13.51 -0.21
CA VAL A 176 5.23 -14.68 0.44
C VAL A 176 3.83 -14.95 -0.12
N ALA A 177 3.34 -16.19 -0.01
CA ALA A 177 2.05 -16.63 -0.53
C ALA A 177 2.00 -16.87 -2.06
N MET A 178 3.15 -17.20 -2.68
CA MET A 178 3.24 -17.43 -4.14
C MET A 178 2.24 -18.47 -4.66
N VAL A 179 1.91 -19.50 -3.90
CA VAL A 179 0.92 -20.51 -4.30
C VAL A 179 -0.46 -19.88 -4.55
N HIS A 180 -0.80 -18.81 -3.84
CA HIS A 180 -2.05 -18.09 -4.01
C HIS A 180 -2.04 -17.20 -5.25
N TRP A 181 -1.13 -16.26 -5.29
CA TRP A 181 -1.16 -15.25 -6.34
C TRP A 181 -0.65 -15.74 -7.70
N LEU A 182 0.16 -16.82 -7.74
CA LEU A 182 0.59 -17.44 -9.00
C LEU A 182 -0.35 -18.57 -9.45
N GLN A 183 -0.79 -19.44 -8.54
CA GLN A 183 -1.56 -20.65 -8.90
C GLN A 183 -3.06 -20.52 -8.64
N LYS A 184 -3.54 -19.48 -7.95
CA LYS A 184 -4.91 -19.40 -7.43
C LYS A 184 -5.29 -20.70 -6.69
N GLY A 185 -4.40 -21.17 -5.86
CA GLY A 185 -4.52 -22.47 -5.21
C GLY A 185 -3.93 -22.50 -3.82
N ALA A 186 -3.78 -23.70 -3.32
CA ALA A 186 -3.27 -23.98 -2.00
C ALA A 186 -2.27 -25.14 -2.04
N ASP A 187 -1.54 -25.35 -0.97
CA ASP A 187 -0.72 -26.51 -0.75
C ASP A 187 -1.56 -27.63 -0.12
N TYR A 188 -1.74 -28.73 -0.85
CA TYR A 188 -2.56 -29.87 -0.42
C TYR A 188 -1.72 -31.02 0.16
N LYS A 189 -0.52 -30.75 0.66
CA LYS A 189 0.29 -31.76 1.34
C LYS A 189 -0.33 -32.22 2.65
N ASP A 190 -0.04 -33.49 3.02
CA ASP A 190 -0.63 -34.10 4.23
C ASP A 190 -0.32 -33.34 5.52
N HIS A 191 0.88 -32.78 5.66
CA HIS A 191 1.20 -31.98 6.84
C HIS A 191 0.39 -30.68 6.90
N VAL A 192 0.13 -30.02 5.75
CA VAL A 192 -0.74 -28.82 5.66
C VAL A 192 -2.19 -29.19 5.98
N ASN A 193 -2.66 -30.33 5.47
CA ASN A 193 -3.98 -30.87 5.81
C ASN A 193 -4.13 -31.12 7.31
N THR A 194 -3.11 -31.70 7.92
CA THR A 194 -3.07 -31.94 9.36
C THR A 194 -3.16 -30.63 10.14
N MET A 195 -2.38 -29.62 9.75
CA MET A 195 -2.43 -28.28 10.36
C MET A 195 -3.82 -27.65 10.23
N PHE A 196 -4.47 -27.77 9.06
CA PHE A 196 -5.82 -27.25 8.87
C PHE A 196 -6.85 -27.90 9.79
N ARG A 197 -6.81 -29.23 9.93
CA ARG A 197 -7.70 -29.95 10.84
C ARG A 197 -7.49 -29.57 12.29
N HIS A 198 -6.26 -29.33 12.71
CA HIS A 198 -5.96 -28.78 14.02
C HIS A 198 -6.52 -27.37 14.20
N PHE A 199 -6.34 -26.51 13.21
CA PHE A 199 -6.90 -25.15 13.20
C PHE A 199 -8.44 -25.19 13.36
N LEU A 200 -9.13 -26.07 12.64
CA LEU A 200 -10.59 -26.23 12.78
C LEU A 200 -10.98 -26.74 14.17
N LYS A 201 -10.23 -27.69 14.71
CA LYS A 201 -10.46 -28.22 16.07
C LYS A 201 -10.30 -27.10 17.12
N GLU A 202 -9.27 -26.28 16.99
CA GLU A 202 -9.05 -25.15 17.90
C GLU A 202 -10.12 -24.05 17.73
N LYS A 203 -10.60 -23.82 16.53
CA LYS A 203 -11.65 -22.83 16.26
C LYS A 203 -13.02 -23.26 16.80
N TYR A 204 -13.45 -24.46 16.48
CA TYR A 204 -14.80 -24.93 16.76
C TYR A 204 -14.95 -25.70 18.07
N LYS A 205 -13.87 -26.21 18.65
CA LYS A 205 -13.81 -27.04 19.87
C LYS A 205 -14.60 -28.35 19.80
N THR A 206 -15.78 -28.37 19.20
CA THR A 206 -16.63 -29.57 19.02
C THR A 206 -16.93 -29.85 17.56
N LEU A 207 -17.12 -31.13 17.25
CA LEU A 207 -17.45 -31.54 15.88
C LEU A 207 -18.87 -31.07 15.48
N SER A 208 -19.80 -31.02 16.44
CA SER A 208 -21.13 -30.47 16.20
C SER A 208 -21.07 -29.03 15.74
N ALA A 209 -20.33 -28.17 16.45
CA ALA A 209 -20.20 -26.76 16.10
C ALA A 209 -19.59 -26.57 14.69
N LEU A 210 -18.61 -27.41 14.32
CA LEU A 210 -18.05 -27.41 12.96
C LEU A 210 -19.09 -27.83 11.93
N ASN A 211 -19.80 -28.94 12.18
CA ASN A 211 -20.81 -29.44 11.27
C ASN A 211 -21.95 -28.45 11.06
N ASP A 212 -22.38 -27.78 12.11
CA ASP A 212 -23.39 -26.72 12.05
C ASP A 212 -22.91 -25.53 11.21
N ALA A 213 -21.64 -25.10 11.41
CA ALA A 213 -21.07 -23.96 10.68
C ALA A 213 -20.87 -24.27 9.18
N HIS A 214 -20.43 -25.48 8.86
CA HIS A 214 -20.15 -25.90 7.48
C HIS A 214 -21.35 -26.61 6.79
N GLN A 215 -22.47 -26.75 7.50
CA GLN A 215 -23.61 -27.52 7.03
C GLN A 215 -23.18 -28.92 6.54
N SER A 216 -22.42 -29.62 7.37
CA SER A 216 -21.79 -30.92 7.04
C SER A 216 -22.12 -31.99 8.08
N GLN A 217 -21.72 -33.25 7.82
CA GLN A 217 -21.96 -34.42 8.67
C GLN A 217 -20.66 -35.20 8.89
N HIS A 218 -19.56 -34.50 9.18
CA HIS A 218 -18.31 -35.17 9.46
C HIS A 218 -18.38 -35.98 10.75
N THR A 219 -17.72 -37.12 10.76
CA THR A 219 -17.69 -38.06 11.90
C THR A 219 -16.49 -37.82 12.81
N SER A 220 -15.50 -37.06 12.35
CA SER A 220 -14.32 -36.65 13.10
C SER A 220 -13.67 -35.42 12.46
N PHE A 221 -12.85 -34.65 13.21
CA PHE A 221 -12.03 -33.60 12.62
C PHE A 221 -11.04 -34.13 11.58
N ALA A 222 -10.54 -35.36 11.77
CA ALA A 222 -9.62 -36.00 10.83
C ALA A 222 -10.27 -36.31 9.46
N SER A 223 -11.59 -36.44 9.39
CA SER A 223 -12.32 -36.69 8.16
C SER A 223 -12.68 -35.43 7.38
N VAL A 224 -12.39 -34.22 7.91
CA VAL A 224 -12.70 -32.96 7.24
C VAL A 224 -11.76 -32.80 6.03
N PRO A 225 -12.30 -32.72 4.80
CA PRO A 225 -11.49 -32.50 3.60
C PRO A 225 -11.08 -31.04 3.51
N GLN A 226 -9.99 -30.80 2.80
CA GLN A 226 -9.69 -29.45 2.33
C GLN A 226 -10.74 -29.02 1.30
N PRO A 227 -11.15 -27.74 1.27
CA PRO A 227 -12.03 -27.25 0.21
C PRO A 227 -11.26 -27.25 -1.12
N LEU A 228 -11.80 -27.97 -2.11
CA LEU A 228 -11.15 -28.15 -3.41
C LEU A 228 -11.46 -27.04 -4.43
N GLY A 229 -11.77 -25.83 -3.97
CA GLY A 229 -11.95 -24.69 -4.84
C GLY A 229 -13.32 -24.61 -5.55
N GLU A 230 -14.36 -25.27 -5.02
CA GLU A 230 -15.71 -25.24 -5.58
C GLU A 230 -16.72 -24.87 -4.51
N ALA A 231 -16.93 -23.58 -4.32
CA ALA A 231 -18.10 -23.08 -3.60
C ALA A 231 -19.24 -22.96 -4.60
N VAL A 232 -20.02 -24.00 -4.71
CA VAL A 232 -21.17 -24.02 -5.64
C VAL A 232 -22.43 -23.44 -5.01
N ASP A 233 -22.39 -23.11 -3.73
CA ASP A 233 -23.54 -22.71 -2.93
C ASP A 233 -23.11 -21.70 -1.86
N PRO A 234 -23.80 -20.56 -1.71
CA PRO A 234 -23.55 -19.61 -0.60
C PRO A 234 -23.55 -20.26 0.77
N ALA A 235 -24.35 -21.30 0.99
CA ALA A 235 -24.41 -22.06 2.23
C ALA A 235 -23.07 -22.75 2.59
N ARG A 236 -22.22 -23.01 1.61
CA ARG A 236 -20.91 -23.64 1.82
C ARG A 236 -19.77 -22.63 1.91
N TYR A 237 -20.04 -21.35 1.93
CA TYR A 237 -18.99 -20.33 1.95
C TYR A 237 -18.17 -20.34 3.24
N ALA A 238 -18.76 -20.77 4.35
CA ALA A 238 -18.08 -20.79 5.65
C ALA A 238 -16.77 -21.61 5.65
N ILE A 239 -16.72 -22.75 4.98
CA ILE A 239 -15.49 -23.56 4.90
C ILE A 239 -14.38 -22.86 4.09
N HIS A 240 -14.74 -22.09 3.08
CA HIS A 240 -13.77 -21.32 2.28
C HIS A 240 -13.22 -20.13 3.07
N VAL A 241 -14.06 -19.48 3.89
CA VAL A 241 -13.61 -18.47 4.84
C VAL A 241 -12.63 -19.06 5.86
N ASP A 242 -12.92 -20.25 6.39
CA ASP A 242 -12.02 -20.95 7.31
C ASP A 242 -10.70 -21.33 6.65
N TRP A 243 -10.73 -21.77 5.41
CA TRP A 243 -9.53 -22.10 4.64
C TRP A 243 -8.66 -20.84 4.40
N ALA A 244 -9.27 -19.71 4.07
CA ALA A 244 -8.57 -18.45 3.92
C ALA A 244 -7.98 -17.97 5.25
N LEU A 245 -8.72 -18.06 6.36
CA LEU A 245 -8.23 -17.75 7.70
C LEU A 245 -7.06 -18.65 8.11
N PHE A 246 -7.15 -19.95 7.84
CA PHE A 246 -6.06 -20.88 8.06
C PHE A 246 -4.79 -20.47 7.32
N TYR A 247 -4.89 -20.14 6.02
CA TYR A 247 -3.72 -19.75 5.24
C TYR A 247 -3.12 -18.41 5.66
N ARG A 248 -3.92 -17.46 6.07
CA ARG A 248 -3.42 -16.20 6.68
C ARG A 248 -2.55 -16.51 7.89
N HIS A 249 -3.03 -17.38 8.75
CA HIS A 249 -2.29 -17.83 9.93
C HIS A 249 -1.05 -18.69 9.55
N TYR A 250 -1.17 -19.58 8.59
CA TYR A 250 -0.06 -20.39 8.07
C TYR A 250 1.10 -19.55 7.56
N TYR A 251 0.82 -18.53 6.75
CA TYR A 251 1.86 -17.62 6.24
C TYR A 251 2.43 -16.74 7.33
N ALA A 252 1.63 -16.27 8.26
CA ALA A 252 2.11 -15.51 9.41
C ALA A 252 3.03 -16.35 10.29
N THR A 253 2.70 -17.65 10.50
CA THR A 253 3.56 -18.60 11.23
C THR A 253 4.89 -18.85 10.52
N TYR A 254 4.85 -19.00 9.19
CA TYR A 254 6.10 -19.09 8.41
C TYR A 254 6.98 -17.86 8.60
N PHE A 255 6.40 -16.68 8.48
CA PHE A 255 7.15 -15.43 8.63
C PHE A 255 7.66 -15.23 10.06
N GLN A 256 6.88 -15.59 11.07
CA GLN A 256 7.31 -15.61 12.48
C GLN A 256 8.53 -16.53 12.68
N THR A 257 8.51 -17.72 12.08
CA THR A 257 9.63 -18.66 12.18
C THR A 257 10.91 -18.06 11.61
N LEU A 258 10.83 -17.36 10.46
CA LEU A 258 11.96 -16.64 9.89
C LEU A 258 12.42 -15.51 10.83
N SER A 259 11.49 -14.76 11.40
CA SER A 259 11.77 -13.62 12.29
C SER A 259 12.49 -14.07 13.55
N HIS A 260 12.02 -15.12 14.22
CA HIS A 260 12.66 -15.68 15.41
C HIS A 260 14.08 -16.15 15.12
N ARG A 261 14.30 -16.80 13.95
CA ARG A 261 15.65 -17.18 13.54
C ARG A 261 16.54 -15.96 13.28
N ALA A 262 16.00 -14.91 12.67
CA ALA A 262 16.76 -13.69 12.45
C ALA A 262 17.18 -13.02 13.76
N TRP A 263 16.24 -12.91 14.71
CA TRP A 263 16.53 -12.35 16.04
C TRP A 263 17.53 -13.20 16.82
N SER A 264 17.39 -14.53 16.80
CA SER A 264 18.33 -15.45 17.48
C SER A 264 19.75 -15.38 16.91
N GLN A 265 19.91 -14.96 15.64
CA GLN A 265 21.20 -14.71 15.02
C GLN A 265 21.68 -13.25 15.18
N GLY A 266 21.04 -12.47 16.07
CA GLY A 266 21.47 -11.13 16.47
C GLY A 266 21.00 -10.00 15.54
N ILE A 267 19.99 -10.22 14.71
CA ILE A 267 19.33 -9.14 13.95
C ILE A 267 18.40 -8.37 14.89
N GLU A 268 18.63 -7.06 15.04
CA GLU A 268 17.90 -6.14 15.92
C GLU A 268 17.25 -4.97 15.18
N VAL A 269 17.69 -4.69 13.94
CA VAL A 269 17.06 -3.67 13.11
C VAL A 269 15.67 -4.12 12.67
N PRO A 270 14.75 -3.20 12.32
CA PRO A 270 13.41 -3.54 11.88
C PRO A 270 13.38 -4.56 10.76
N LEU A 271 12.48 -5.52 10.90
CA LEU A 271 12.19 -6.50 9.85
C LEU A 271 11.21 -5.92 8.84
N PHE A 272 11.34 -6.38 7.61
CA PHE A 272 10.58 -5.91 6.47
C PHE A 272 9.95 -7.08 5.72
N CYS A 273 8.69 -6.92 5.30
CA CYS A 273 7.97 -7.87 4.47
C CYS A 273 7.61 -7.21 3.12
N ASN A 274 8.08 -7.77 2.02
CA ASN A 274 7.64 -7.39 0.69
C ASN A 274 6.35 -8.13 0.33
N ILE A 275 5.26 -7.39 0.11
CA ILE A 275 3.96 -7.92 -0.27
C ILE A 275 3.87 -7.92 -1.81
N PRO A 276 3.45 -9.01 -2.44
CA PRO A 276 3.17 -9.05 -3.89
C PRO A 276 1.91 -8.25 -4.19
N GLN A 277 2.05 -6.94 -4.28
CA GLN A 277 0.97 -6.00 -4.44
C GLN A 277 1.14 -5.24 -5.76
N PHE A 278 0.51 -5.75 -6.79
CA PHE A 278 0.61 -5.24 -8.15
C PHE A 278 -0.68 -4.55 -8.54
N TYR A 279 -0.70 -3.23 -8.64
CA TYR A 279 -1.91 -2.46 -8.89
C TYR A 279 -2.72 -2.91 -10.11
N ASP A 280 -2.07 -3.17 -11.23
CA ASP A 280 -2.75 -3.55 -12.46
C ASP A 280 -3.26 -5.00 -12.48
N TYR A 281 -2.66 -5.88 -11.68
CA TYR A 281 -3.15 -7.23 -11.51
C TYR A 281 -4.24 -7.31 -10.49
N ASP A 282 -4.03 -6.54 -9.47
CA ASP A 282 -4.67 -6.71 -8.21
C ASP A 282 -5.98 -5.96 -8.13
N ILE A 283 -6.16 -4.89 -8.84
CA ILE A 283 -7.37 -4.07 -8.79
C ILE A 283 -8.16 -4.17 -10.08
N ARG A 284 -7.50 -4.33 -11.23
CA ARG A 284 -8.13 -4.26 -12.54
C ARG A 284 -8.34 -5.58 -13.25
N GLY A 285 -8.51 -6.66 -12.55
CA GLY A 285 -9.16 -7.75 -13.21
C GLY A 285 -8.28 -8.77 -13.88
N ARG A 286 -7.16 -9.07 -13.31
CA ARG A 286 -6.73 -10.45 -13.36
C ARG A 286 -7.45 -11.28 -12.29
N GLY A 287 -8.68 -10.88 -12.03
CA GLY A 287 -9.60 -11.55 -11.12
C GLY A 287 -9.28 -11.24 -9.67
N ASN A 288 -9.18 -12.18 -8.88
CA ASN A 288 -9.36 -12.35 -7.48
C ASN A 288 -8.19 -11.88 -6.61
N TRP A 289 -7.15 -11.25 -7.13
CA TRP A 289 -5.87 -11.21 -6.42
C TRP A 289 -5.66 -10.00 -5.58
N ALA A 290 -6.33 -8.96 -5.91
CA ALA A 290 -6.09 -7.74 -5.18
C ALA A 290 -7.33 -7.20 -4.54
N PRO A 291 -7.21 -6.63 -3.52
CA PRO A 291 -6.21 -6.62 -2.48
C PRO A 291 -6.25 -7.90 -1.65
N MET A 292 -6.66 -9.00 -2.28
CA MET A 292 -6.75 -10.32 -1.64
C MET A 292 -5.41 -10.81 -1.20
N THR A 293 -4.39 -10.64 -2.04
CA THR A 293 -3.03 -10.95 -1.66
C THR A 293 -2.67 -10.19 -0.39
N THR A 294 -3.03 -8.90 -0.31
CA THR A 294 -2.85 -8.11 0.90
C THR A 294 -3.59 -8.73 2.09
N SER A 295 -4.79 -9.28 1.90
CA SER A 295 -5.55 -9.91 2.99
C SER A 295 -4.86 -11.14 3.58
N MET A 296 -3.98 -11.81 2.84
CA MET A 296 -3.19 -12.93 3.34
C MET A 296 -2.20 -12.52 4.44
N PHE A 297 -1.83 -11.26 4.51
CA PHE A 297 -0.88 -10.74 5.49
C PHE A 297 -1.53 -10.21 6.77
N ARG A 298 -2.83 -10.41 6.94
CA ARG A 298 -3.63 -9.88 8.05
C ARG A 298 -3.09 -10.29 9.44
N ASP A 299 -2.51 -11.48 9.57
CA ASP A 299 -2.04 -12.01 10.85
C ASP A 299 -0.54 -11.78 11.10
N PHE A 300 0.21 -11.31 10.10
CA PHE A 300 1.66 -11.09 10.21
C PHE A 300 2.04 -10.16 11.38
N PRO A 301 1.41 -8.97 11.56
CA PRO A 301 1.79 -8.07 12.65
C PRO A 301 1.41 -8.59 14.03
N LEU A 302 0.57 -9.62 14.11
CA LEU A 302 0.25 -10.28 15.37
C LEU A 302 1.38 -11.22 15.80
N LEU A 303 1.99 -11.93 14.85
CA LEU A 303 3.06 -12.89 15.12
C LEU A 303 4.47 -12.29 14.94
N THR A 304 4.58 -11.16 14.26
CA THR A 304 5.84 -10.40 14.09
C THR A 304 5.57 -8.92 14.37
N PRO A 305 5.61 -8.48 15.63
CA PRO A 305 5.38 -7.10 16.01
C PRO A 305 6.36 -6.13 15.36
N ASN A 306 5.91 -4.89 15.09
CA ASN A 306 6.70 -3.83 14.45
C ASN A 306 7.23 -4.16 13.04
N LEU A 307 6.59 -5.11 12.35
CA LEU A 307 6.92 -5.46 10.97
C LEU A 307 6.58 -4.32 10.02
N ILE A 308 7.57 -3.90 9.24
CA ILE A 308 7.34 -2.93 8.15
C ILE A 308 6.77 -3.67 6.95
N PHE A 309 5.60 -3.25 6.50
CA PHE A 309 5.04 -3.72 5.24
C PHE A 309 5.48 -2.84 4.08
N GLY A 310 5.85 -3.48 2.97
CA GLY A 310 6.09 -2.81 1.72
C GLY A 310 5.42 -3.53 0.57
N GLY A 311 4.71 -2.81 -0.29
CA GLY A 311 4.13 -3.35 -1.51
C GLY A 311 5.11 -3.26 -2.69
N ALA A 312 5.01 -4.20 -3.61
CA ALA A 312 5.63 -4.10 -4.92
C ALA A 312 4.71 -3.27 -5.82
N TYR A 313 4.88 -1.96 -5.82
CA TYR A 313 4.07 -1.02 -6.58
C TYR A 313 4.51 -0.99 -8.04
N GLN A 314 4.10 -2.02 -8.76
CA GLN A 314 4.31 -2.13 -10.20
C GLN A 314 3.03 -1.73 -10.91
N MET A 315 3.11 -0.70 -11.71
CA MET A 315 1.94 -0.03 -12.23
C MET A 315 1.92 -0.10 -13.76
N ARG A 316 0.71 -0.06 -14.31
CA ARG A 316 0.49 0.49 -15.64
C ARG A 316 0.86 1.97 -15.66
N HIS A 317 0.59 2.63 -16.77
CA HIS A 317 0.56 4.09 -16.74
C HIS A 317 -0.47 4.54 -15.72
N LEU A 318 -0.05 5.34 -14.77
CA LEU A 318 -0.96 5.98 -13.83
C LEU A 318 -1.68 7.10 -14.57
N ASP A 319 -3.01 7.03 -14.63
CA ASP A 319 -3.85 7.96 -15.35
C ASP A 319 -5.17 8.22 -14.60
N PHE A 320 -6.08 8.96 -15.22
CA PHE A 320 -7.34 9.38 -14.62
C PHE A 320 -8.30 8.20 -14.33
N GLU A 321 -8.12 7.05 -15.00
CA GLU A 321 -8.96 5.87 -14.79
C GLU A 321 -8.52 5.05 -13.55
N ASN A 322 -7.24 5.15 -13.14
CA ASN A 322 -6.66 4.25 -12.14
C ASN A 322 -5.93 4.94 -10.97
N PHE A 323 -5.93 6.28 -10.89
CA PHE A 323 -5.20 7.02 -9.86
C PHE A 323 -5.61 6.64 -8.42
N HIS A 324 -6.86 6.22 -8.21
CA HIS A 324 -7.38 5.81 -6.91
C HIS A 324 -6.74 4.51 -6.38
N ASP A 325 -6.22 3.67 -7.27
CA ASP A 325 -5.57 2.40 -6.92
C ASP A 325 -4.41 2.61 -5.93
N VAL A 326 -3.61 3.66 -6.15
CA VAL A 326 -2.49 4.03 -5.26
C VAL A 326 -2.96 4.29 -3.84
N SER A 327 -4.07 5.02 -3.71
CA SER A 327 -4.68 5.35 -2.42
C SER A 327 -5.20 4.11 -1.71
N ILE A 328 -6.04 3.32 -2.39
CA ILE A 328 -6.69 2.14 -1.81
C ILE A 328 -5.63 1.13 -1.38
N THR A 329 -4.67 0.83 -2.24
CA THR A 329 -3.63 -0.16 -1.96
C THR A 329 -2.75 0.27 -0.78
N THR A 330 -2.36 1.55 -0.72
CA THR A 330 -1.59 2.09 0.41
C THR A 330 -2.37 1.98 1.72
N GLU A 331 -3.66 2.32 1.70
CA GLU A 331 -4.50 2.30 2.90
C GLU A 331 -4.83 0.88 3.37
N VAL A 332 -5.07 -0.06 2.45
CA VAL A 332 -5.25 -1.48 2.83
C VAL A 332 -3.97 -2.04 3.47
N THR A 333 -2.79 -1.69 2.93
CA THR A 333 -1.51 -2.08 3.55
C THR A 333 -1.34 -1.45 4.94
N ARG A 334 -1.68 -0.18 5.09
CA ARG A 334 -1.65 0.52 6.39
C ARG A 334 -2.56 -0.15 7.41
N MET A 335 -3.77 -0.53 7.01
CA MET A 335 -4.76 -1.19 7.85
C MET A 335 -4.24 -2.49 8.44
N LEU A 336 -3.42 -3.26 7.72
CA LEU A 336 -2.83 -4.50 8.26
C LEU A 336 -1.99 -4.24 9.51
N GLY A 337 -1.24 -3.13 9.54
CA GLY A 337 -0.41 -2.73 10.67
C GLY A 337 -1.17 -2.04 11.81
N ALA A 338 -2.49 -1.82 11.68
CA ALA A 338 -3.28 -1.09 12.68
C ALA A 338 -3.66 -1.98 13.89
N VAL A 339 -2.68 -2.68 14.44
CA VAL A 339 -2.82 -3.57 15.60
C VAL A 339 -1.63 -3.41 16.54
N ARG A 340 -1.86 -3.72 17.82
CA ARG A 340 -0.82 -3.83 18.85
C ARG A 340 -1.00 -5.13 19.62
N VAL A 341 0.05 -5.92 19.73
CA VAL A 341 0.08 -7.11 20.59
C VAL A 341 0.15 -6.64 22.05
N ILE A 342 -0.74 -7.17 22.89
CA ILE A 342 -0.85 -6.81 24.31
C ILE A 342 -0.15 -7.86 25.20
N GLU A 343 -0.27 -9.12 24.79
CA GLU A 343 0.38 -10.25 25.47
C GLU A 343 1.11 -11.06 24.40
N GLU A 344 2.43 -11.14 24.51
CA GLU A 344 3.20 -12.05 23.67
C GLU A 344 2.77 -13.49 24.02
N SER A 345 2.34 -14.26 23.03
CA SER A 345 2.29 -15.70 23.17
C SER A 345 3.73 -16.14 23.47
N ALA A 346 3.94 -16.66 24.69
CA ALA A 346 5.25 -17.10 25.17
C ALA A 346 5.97 -17.80 24.04
N GLY A 347 7.23 -17.40 23.73
CA GLY A 347 8.03 -17.72 22.56
C GLY A 347 8.25 -19.19 22.22
N ALA A 348 7.19 -19.98 22.30
CA ALA A 348 7.15 -21.36 21.91
C ALA A 348 7.37 -21.44 20.39
N GLN A 349 8.44 -22.11 20.00
CA GLN A 349 8.57 -22.63 18.64
C GLN A 349 7.28 -23.38 18.31
N PRO A 350 6.67 -23.15 17.14
CA PRO A 350 5.47 -23.90 16.76
C PRO A 350 5.77 -25.41 16.84
N GLU A 351 4.90 -26.14 17.52
CA GLU A 351 4.98 -27.61 17.51
C GLU A 351 4.84 -28.11 16.06
N PRO A 352 5.51 -29.18 15.68
CA PRO A 352 5.37 -29.76 14.37
C PRO A 352 3.89 -29.98 14.00
N ASN A 353 3.46 -29.50 12.84
CA ASN A 353 2.09 -29.59 12.34
C ASN A 353 1.02 -28.83 13.13
N HIS A 354 1.40 -27.88 13.98
CA HIS A 354 0.48 -26.97 14.67
C HIS A 354 0.80 -25.51 14.31
N LEU A 355 -0.25 -24.68 14.24
CA LEU A 355 -0.09 -23.24 14.19
C LEU A 355 -0.06 -22.72 15.64
N PRO A 356 0.82 -21.78 15.99
CA PRO A 356 0.81 -21.16 17.32
C PRO A 356 -0.52 -20.42 17.52
N PRO A 357 -1.02 -20.30 18.76
CA PRO A 357 -2.19 -19.46 19.01
C PRO A 357 -1.87 -18.01 18.65
N LEU A 358 -2.86 -17.28 18.09
CA LEU A 358 -2.72 -15.85 17.91
C LEU A 358 -2.65 -15.18 19.29
N PRO A 359 -1.70 -14.24 19.52
CA PRO A 359 -1.59 -13.52 20.77
C PRO A 359 -2.80 -12.61 20.99
N ARG A 360 -3.00 -12.19 22.22
CA ARG A 360 -3.98 -11.11 22.50
C ARG A 360 -3.47 -9.81 21.91
N PHE A 361 -4.35 -9.11 21.24
CA PHE A 361 -4.03 -7.86 20.57
C PHE A 361 -5.17 -6.84 20.73
N GLU A 362 -4.83 -5.58 20.54
CA GLU A 362 -5.79 -4.49 20.35
C GLU A 362 -5.72 -3.97 18.92
N SER A 363 -6.87 -3.64 18.35
CA SER A 363 -6.93 -2.91 17.10
C SER A 363 -6.77 -1.41 17.36
N LEU A 364 -6.15 -0.72 16.40
CA LEU A 364 -5.86 0.70 16.48
C LEU A 364 -6.58 1.45 15.33
N PRO A 365 -6.91 2.73 15.51
CA PRO A 365 -7.52 3.53 14.43
C PRO A 365 -6.55 3.88 13.31
N ASP A 366 -5.25 3.73 13.54
CA ASP A 366 -4.18 3.96 12.56
C ASP A 366 -2.98 3.08 12.88
N SER A 367 -2.19 2.71 11.88
CA SER A 367 -0.99 1.89 12.07
C SER A 367 0.09 2.66 12.83
N PRO A 368 0.68 2.06 13.90
CA PRO A 368 1.87 2.59 14.54
C PRO A 368 3.14 2.36 13.71
N VAL A 369 3.07 1.48 12.70
CA VAL A 369 4.17 1.15 11.79
C VAL A 369 3.94 1.84 10.45
N PRO A 370 4.94 2.53 9.90
CA PRO A 370 4.80 3.19 8.61
C PRO A 370 4.76 2.19 7.45
N VAL A 371 4.09 2.59 6.37
CA VAL A 371 4.07 1.84 5.10
C VAL A 371 5.15 2.40 4.18
N VAL A 372 5.86 1.51 3.48
CA VAL A 372 6.85 1.86 2.47
C VAL A 372 6.57 1.10 1.17
N CYS A 373 7.13 1.56 0.06
CA CYS A 373 7.10 0.79 -1.19
C CYS A 373 8.39 -0.02 -1.31
N ALA A 374 8.27 -1.36 -1.32
CA ALA A 374 9.42 -2.26 -1.43
C ALA A 374 10.04 -2.25 -2.81
N GLU A 375 9.23 -2.10 -3.86
CA GLU A 375 9.63 -2.18 -5.25
C GLU A 375 8.79 -1.22 -6.10
N LEU A 376 9.22 0.04 -6.17
CA LEU A 376 8.61 1.02 -7.06
C LEU A 376 9.19 0.84 -8.46
N GLN A 377 8.36 0.48 -9.43
CA GLN A 377 8.77 0.35 -10.83
C GLN A 377 9.34 1.66 -11.38
N THR A 378 10.55 1.61 -11.92
CA THR A 378 11.25 2.76 -12.51
C THR A 378 11.53 2.63 -14.00
N GLY A 379 11.09 1.55 -14.64
CA GLY A 379 11.29 1.30 -16.05
C GLY A 379 10.26 0.32 -16.60
N ILE A 380 10.71 -0.66 -17.39
CA ILE A 380 9.90 -1.75 -17.91
C ILE A 380 10.17 -3.03 -17.14
N MET A 381 9.16 -3.89 -17.02
CA MET A 381 9.33 -5.30 -16.69
C MET A 381 8.77 -6.16 -17.83
N ARG A 382 9.13 -7.43 -17.89
CA ARG A 382 8.75 -8.33 -18.98
C ARG A 382 7.24 -8.32 -19.27
N ASP A 383 6.45 -8.38 -18.21
CA ASP A 383 5.00 -8.47 -18.24
C ASP A 383 4.30 -7.17 -17.85
N ARG A 384 5.06 -6.07 -17.71
CA ARG A 384 4.56 -4.75 -17.36
C ARG A 384 4.80 -3.76 -18.48
N PRO A 385 3.93 -2.76 -18.64
CA PRO A 385 4.13 -1.72 -19.63
C PRO A 385 5.36 -0.87 -19.31
N ARG A 386 5.94 -0.31 -20.37
CA ARG A 386 7.04 0.64 -20.26
C ARG A 386 6.60 1.90 -19.54
N LEU A 387 7.32 2.30 -18.49
CA LEU A 387 7.17 3.63 -17.91
C LEU A 387 8.10 4.63 -18.60
N TYR A 388 7.62 5.85 -18.73
CA TYR A 388 8.41 7.00 -19.20
C TYR A 388 8.83 7.87 -18.01
N PRO A 389 9.84 8.76 -18.15
CA PRO A 389 10.32 9.57 -17.04
C PRO A 389 9.22 10.34 -16.28
N GLN A 390 8.25 10.92 -17.01
CA GLN A 390 7.12 11.63 -16.38
C GLN A 390 6.22 10.68 -15.56
N GLN A 391 6.03 9.42 -16.01
CA GLN A 391 5.28 8.41 -15.27
C GLN A 391 6.01 8.02 -13.96
N VAL A 392 7.34 7.90 -14.00
CA VAL A 392 8.15 7.65 -12.81
C VAL A 392 7.99 8.79 -11.79
N ALA A 393 8.06 10.04 -12.27
CA ALA A 393 7.83 11.22 -11.41
C ALA A 393 6.44 11.20 -10.78
N LEU A 394 5.41 10.90 -11.58
CA LEU A 394 4.02 10.84 -11.14
C LEU A 394 3.81 9.72 -10.12
N ASN A 395 4.34 8.51 -10.38
CA ASN A 395 4.25 7.36 -9.48
C ASN A 395 4.90 7.64 -8.12
N VAL A 396 6.12 8.21 -8.11
CA VAL A 396 6.81 8.61 -6.87
C VAL A 396 5.94 9.59 -6.06
N LYS A 397 5.48 10.67 -6.70
CA LYS A 397 4.73 11.72 -6.01
C LYS A 397 3.35 11.24 -5.55
N SER A 398 2.65 10.47 -6.38
CA SER A 398 1.35 9.89 -6.01
C SER A 398 1.47 8.95 -4.81
N SER A 399 2.42 8.03 -4.84
CA SER A 399 2.65 7.09 -3.73
C SER A 399 3.03 7.81 -2.44
N VAL A 400 3.94 8.79 -2.52
CA VAL A 400 4.34 9.60 -1.35
C VAL A 400 3.16 10.45 -0.84
N GLY A 401 2.38 11.03 -1.74
CA GLY A 401 1.16 11.79 -1.42
C GLY A 401 0.14 10.95 -0.65
N GLN A 402 0.03 9.66 -0.96
CA GLN A 402 -0.87 8.74 -0.24
C GLN A 402 -0.32 8.26 1.12
N GLY A 403 0.85 8.76 1.54
CA GLY A 403 1.33 8.58 2.91
C GLY A 403 2.48 7.60 3.09
N LEU A 404 3.17 7.19 2.03
CA LEU A 404 4.37 6.38 2.18
C LEU A 404 5.45 7.12 2.98
N ALA A 405 6.12 6.39 3.87
CA ALA A 405 7.29 6.85 4.64
C ALA A 405 8.61 6.54 3.93
N GLY A 406 8.56 5.88 2.80
CA GLY A 406 9.72 5.57 1.98
C GLY A 406 9.39 4.75 0.76
N LEU A 407 10.36 4.64 -0.13
CA LEU A 407 10.27 3.84 -1.34
C LEU A 407 11.65 3.29 -1.75
N ASN A 408 11.64 2.18 -2.46
CA ASN A 408 12.80 1.56 -3.08
C ASN A 408 12.60 1.53 -4.61
N ALA A 409 13.45 2.23 -5.34
CA ALA A 409 13.43 2.26 -6.81
C ALA A 409 13.87 0.90 -7.37
N TYR A 410 12.96 0.14 -7.95
CA TYR A 410 13.23 -1.18 -8.53
C TYR A 410 13.13 -1.13 -10.06
N MET A 411 14.21 -1.26 -10.78
CA MET A 411 15.64 -1.30 -10.38
C MET A 411 16.23 0.11 -10.45
N PHE A 412 17.21 0.43 -9.61
CA PHE A 412 18.03 1.62 -9.81
C PHE A 412 19.12 1.40 -10.86
N ALA A 413 19.78 0.24 -10.82
CA ALA A 413 20.84 -0.11 -11.80
C ALA A 413 20.63 -1.51 -12.36
N GLY A 414 20.66 -1.61 -13.69
CA GLY A 414 20.69 -2.86 -14.40
C GLY A 414 22.04 -3.59 -14.26
N GLY A 415 22.08 -4.88 -14.67
CA GLY A 415 23.27 -5.68 -14.64
C GLY A 415 23.19 -6.95 -15.49
N ARG A 416 24.25 -7.74 -15.49
CA ARG A 416 24.32 -9.01 -16.22
C ARG A 416 24.07 -10.16 -15.24
N ASN A 417 23.14 -11.05 -15.56
CA ASN A 417 22.91 -12.24 -14.78
C ASN A 417 24.16 -13.13 -14.72
N PRO A 418 24.50 -13.73 -13.57
CA PRO A 418 25.45 -14.82 -13.53
C PRO A 418 25.01 -15.95 -14.48
N ARG A 419 25.98 -16.61 -15.10
CA ARG A 419 25.70 -17.62 -16.12
C ARG A 419 24.75 -18.70 -15.62
N GLY A 420 23.64 -18.89 -16.33
CA GLY A 420 22.62 -19.92 -16.02
C GLY A 420 21.66 -19.56 -14.89
N LEU A 421 21.79 -18.37 -14.26
CA LEU A 421 20.93 -18.01 -13.14
C LEU A 421 19.81 -17.01 -13.48
N GLY A 422 19.86 -16.37 -14.64
CA GLY A 422 18.78 -15.42 -15.05
C GLY A 422 17.56 -16.14 -15.59
N ALA A 423 16.40 -15.93 -15.00
CA ALA A 423 15.14 -16.49 -15.46
C ALA A 423 14.69 -15.94 -16.81
N PHE A 424 15.06 -14.70 -17.14
CA PHE A 424 14.62 -13.98 -18.34
C PHE A 424 15.79 -13.58 -19.26
N GLY A 425 16.90 -14.32 -19.24
CA GLY A 425 18.01 -14.11 -20.15
C GLY A 425 19.28 -13.55 -19.51
N THR A 426 20.17 -12.99 -20.36
CA THR A 426 21.53 -12.62 -19.96
C THR A 426 21.56 -11.34 -19.12
N TYR A 427 20.67 -10.40 -19.38
CA TYR A 427 20.63 -9.10 -18.70
C TYR A 427 19.37 -8.94 -17.86
N HIS A 428 19.56 -8.41 -16.69
CA HIS A 428 18.52 -7.86 -15.84
C HIS A 428 18.59 -6.34 -15.95
N ASP A 429 17.96 -5.81 -16.97
CA ASP A 429 18.07 -4.39 -17.32
C ASP A 429 16.86 -3.59 -16.81
N TRP A 430 15.65 -4.03 -17.08
CA TRP A 430 14.38 -3.41 -16.71
C TRP A 430 14.31 -1.90 -17.03
N GLN A 431 15.09 -1.41 -17.98
CA GLN A 431 15.27 0.01 -18.27
C GLN A 431 15.58 0.85 -17.02
N ALA A 432 16.34 0.31 -16.11
CA ALA A 432 16.75 1.00 -14.90
C ALA A 432 17.33 2.38 -15.19
N PRO A 433 17.19 3.36 -14.29
CA PRO A 433 17.77 4.70 -14.41
C PRO A 433 19.26 4.72 -14.73
N VAL A 434 19.98 3.68 -14.29
CA VAL A 434 21.37 3.41 -14.66
C VAL A 434 21.43 2.07 -15.37
N GLY A 435 21.88 2.07 -16.62
CA GLY A 435 21.96 0.87 -17.43
C GLY A 435 23.07 -0.09 -16.99
N PRO A 436 23.11 -1.32 -17.60
CA PRO A 436 24.07 -2.35 -17.24
C PRO A 436 25.54 -1.92 -17.40
N GLY A 437 25.87 -1.04 -18.36
CA GLY A 437 27.18 -0.43 -18.52
C GLY A 437 27.50 0.68 -17.53
N GLY A 438 26.51 1.21 -16.81
CA GLY A 438 26.64 2.35 -15.92
C GLY A 438 26.22 3.68 -16.53
N GLU A 439 25.69 3.63 -17.72
CA GLU A 439 25.18 4.79 -18.44
C GLU A 439 23.91 5.35 -17.77
N PRO A 440 23.82 6.68 -17.51
CA PRO A 440 22.60 7.28 -17.00
C PRO A 440 21.54 7.33 -18.12
N ARG A 441 20.28 7.09 -17.74
CA ARG A 441 19.13 7.16 -18.63
C ARG A 441 18.17 8.28 -18.21
N ALA A 442 17.22 8.62 -19.06
CA ALA A 442 16.26 9.69 -18.82
C ALA A 442 15.44 9.50 -17.52
N HIS A 443 15.19 8.24 -17.13
CA HIS A 443 14.50 7.88 -15.89
C HIS A 443 15.23 8.30 -14.61
N LEU A 444 16.55 8.63 -14.70
CA LEU A 444 17.32 9.12 -13.55
C LEU A 444 16.94 10.55 -13.15
N ALA A 445 16.54 11.38 -14.12
CA ALA A 445 16.26 12.80 -13.87
C ALA A 445 15.13 13.01 -12.83
N PRO A 446 13.92 12.43 -12.96
CA PRO A 446 12.86 12.63 -11.99
C PRO A 446 13.21 12.09 -10.59
N LEU A 447 13.98 11.01 -10.51
CA LEU A 447 14.45 10.48 -9.22
C LEU A 447 15.47 11.42 -8.57
N LYS A 448 16.34 12.03 -9.36
CA LYS A 448 17.30 13.03 -8.89
C LYS A 448 16.60 14.30 -8.39
N ASP A 449 15.56 14.76 -9.08
CA ASP A 449 14.78 15.93 -8.67
C ASP A 449 14.05 15.66 -7.34
N PHE A 450 13.47 14.48 -7.19
CA PHE A 450 12.88 14.08 -5.91
C PHE A 450 13.95 13.97 -4.80
N GLY A 451 15.16 13.48 -5.11
CA GLY A 451 16.29 13.49 -4.18
C GLY A 451 16.75 14.89 -3.75
N ARG A 452 16.75 15.87 -4.68
CA ARG A 452 17.00 17.30 -4.38
C ARG A 452 15.97 17.86 -3.41
N PHE A 453 14.67 17.56 -3.69
CA PHE A 453 13.57 17.92 -2.80
C PHE A 453 13.75 17.30 -1.41
N LEU A 454 14.01 15.99 -1.30
CA LEU A 454 14.18 15.31 -0.02
C LEU A 454 15.35 15.83 0.80
N LYS A 455 16.38 16.38 0.19
CA LYS A 455 17.56 16.89 0.90
C LYS A 455 17.21 18.01 1.88
N TRP A 456 16.21 18.84 1.57
CA TRP A 456 15.76 19.92 2.45
C TRP A 456 14.42 19.60 3.11
N ALA A 457 13.50 18.98 2.39
CA ALA A 457 12.13 18.72 2.84
C ALA A 457 11.97 17.39 3.57
N GLY A 458 12.90 16.44 3.36
CA GLY A 458 12.77 15.07 3.86
C GLY A 458 12.49 14.94 5.36
N PRO A 459 13.21 15.65 6.25
CA PRO A 459 12.93 15.61 7.68
C PRO A 459 11.52 16.11 8.04
N HIS A 460 11.02 17.13 7.34
CA HIS A 460 9.66 17.64 7.54
C HIS A 460 8.62 16.67 6.98
N LEU A 461 8.83 16.16 5.76
CA LEU A 461 7.96 15.20 5.12
C LEU A 461 7.79 13.92 5.96
N ALA A 462 8.89 13.41 6.53
CA ALA A 462 8.89 12.22 7.37
C ALA A 462 7.99 12.33 8.61
N LEU A 463 7.72 13.54 9.09
CA LEU A 463 6.85 13.81 10.24
C LEU A 463 5.39 14.05 9.87
N THR A 464 5.05 14.09 8.58
CA THR A 464 3.67 14.34 8.15
C THR A 464 2.84 13.06 8.04
N LYS A 465 1.55 13.18 8.35
CA LYS A 465 0.52 12.16 8.08
C LYS A 465 -0.44 12.65 7.00
N LYS A 466 -1.03 11.74 6.26
CA LYS A 466 -2.10 12.05 5.30
C LYS A 466 -3.33 12.56 6.05
N ASN A 467 -3.93 13.63 5.59
CA ASN A 467 -5.21 14.11 6.10
C ASN A 467 -6.34 13.25 5.51
N VAL A 468 -7.24 12.80 6.38
CA VAL A 468 -8.33 11.89 6.03
C VAL A 468 -9.66 12.58 6.25
N ASP A 469 -10.61 12.40 5.33
CA ASP A 469 -11.97 12.93 5.39
C ASP A 469 -12.99 11.87 5.77
N THR A 470 -12.78 10.63 5.26
CA THR A 470 -13.69 9.49 5.47
C THR A 470 -12.93 8.16 5.47
N THR A 471 -13.59 7.07 5.85
CA THR A 471 -12.96 5.77 6.03
C THR A 471 -13.64 4.69 5.19
N LEU A 472 -12.84 3.85 4.53
CA LEU A 472 -13.32 2.64 3.85
C LEU A 472 -13.31 1.47 4.84
N GLY A 473 -14.46 0.83 5.02
CA GLY A 473 -14.60 -0.35 5.88
C GLY A 473 -14.42 -1.64 5.07
N PHE A 474 -13.43 -2.45 5.43
CA PHE A 474 -13.17 -3.74 4.79
C PHE A 474 -13.74 -4.89 5.61
N TYR A 475 -14.50 -5.76 4.94
CA TYR A 475 -15.05 -6.99 5.48
C TYR A 475 -14.35 -8.18 4.84
N PHE A 476 -13.39 -8.77 5.54
CA PHE A 476 -12.47 -9.77 4.99
C PHE A 476 -13.10 -11.06 4.45
N PRO A 477 -14.27 -11.54 4.91
CA PRO A 477 -14.91 -12.68 4.27
C PRO A 477 -15.17 -12.50 2.77
N TYR A 478 -15.44 -11.28 2.29
CA TYR A 478 -15.62 -11.04 0.86
C TYR A 478 -14.32 -11.24 0.03
N TYR A 479 -13.20 -11.45 0.70
CA TYR A 479 -11.89 -11.71 0.11
C TYR A 479 -11.41 -13.15 0.34
N ALA A 480 -12.30 -14.06 0.72
CA ALA A 480 -12.00 -15.47 0.96
C ALA A 480 -12.33 -16.34 -0.27
N THR A 481 -12.10 -15.79 -1.47
CA THR A 481 -12.49 -16.39 -2.75
C THR A 481 -11.32 -17.06 -3.48
N GLU A 482 -10.10 -16.94 -2.99
CA GLU A 482 -8.86 -17.41 -3.62
C GLU A 482 -8.87 -18.91 -3.95
N TYR A 483 -9.62 -19.66 -3.16
CA TYR A 483 -9.69 -21.11 -3.25
C TYR A 483 -10.94 -21.61 -3.94
N CYS A 484 -11.81 -20.68 -4.37
CA CYS A 484 -13.09 -20.99 -4.95
C CYS A 484 -13.05 -20.84 -6.47
N SER A 485 -13.84 -21.64 -7.18
CA SER A 485 -14.00 -21.55 -8.62
C SER A 485 -15.46 -21.67 -9.04
N ALA A 486 -16.38 -21.26 -8.18
CA ALA A 486 -17.81 -21.31 -8.47
C ALA A 486 -18.31 -20.01 -9.08
N PRO A 487 -19.38 -20.03 -9.92
CA PRO A 487 -19.89 -18.84 -10.59
C PRO A 487 -20.27 -17.69 -9.67
N TRP A 488 -20.77 -17.95 -8.46
CA TRP A 488 -21.15 -16.88 -7.55
C TRP A 488 -19.94 -16.23 -6.86
N THR A 489 -18.84 -16.95 -6.64
CA THR A 489 -17.60 -16.36 -6.12
C THR A 489 -16.96 -15.49 -7.17
N ASP A 490 -16.99 -15.89 -8.45
CA ASP A 490 -16.57 -15.06 -9.58
C ASP A 490 -17.44 -13.79 -9.66
N GLN A 491 -18.72 -13.91 -9.37
CA GLN A 491 -19.62 -12.77 -9.31
C GLN A 491 -19.29 -11.81 -8.16
N ILE A 492 -18.97 -12.33 -6.95
CA ILE A 492 -18.49 -11.51 -5.82
C ILE A 492 -17.24 -10.72 -6.21
N GLU A 493 -16.30 -11.40 -6.86
CA GLU A 493 -15.04 -10.78 -7.30
C GLU A 493 -15.26 -9.71 -8.36
N ALA A 494 -16.07 -10.01 -9.37
CA ALA A 494 -16.42 -9.03 -10.40
C ALA A 494 -17.14 -7.81 -9.82
N GLN A 495 -18.09 -8.03 -8.90
CA GLN A 495 -18.79 -6.94 -8.23
C GLN A 495 -17.84 -6.13 -7.34
N ARG A 496 -16.97 -6.78 -6.58
CA ARG A 496 -15.96 -6.13 -5.75
C ARG A 496 -15.04 -5.25 -6.59
N THR A 497 -14.54 -5.75 -7.72
CA THR A 497 -13.67 -4.99 -8.61
C THR A 497 -14.42 -3.82 -9.26
N ASN A 498 -15.54 -4.09 -9.90
CA ASN A 498 -16.24 -3.11 -10.75
C ASN A 498 -17.10 -2.12 -9.96
N LEU A 499 -17.76 -2.59 -8.89
CA LEU A 499 -18.71 -1.75 -8.14
C LEU A 499 -18.10 -1.12 -6.89
N TRP A 500 -17.09 -1.76 -6.31
CA TRP A 500 -16.44 -1.21 -5.13
C TRP A 500 -15.17 -0.43 -5.48
N TYR A 501 -14.15 -1.07 -6.04
CA TYR A 501 -12.88 -0.39 -6.31
C TYR A 501 -13.00 0.64 -7.42
N ASP A 502 -13.33 0.22 -8.62
CA ASP A 502 -13.44 1.09 -9.78
C ASP A 502 -14.75 1.91 -9.78
N GLY A 503 -15.75 1.45 -9.04
CA GLY A 503 -17.02 2.16 -8.85
C GLY A 503 -16.99 3.13 -7.67
N MET A 504 -17.57 2.74 -6.53
CA MET A 504 -17.80 3.62 -5.38
C MET A 504 -16.50 4.24 -4.82
N ALA A 505 -15.43 3.45 -4.64
CA ALA A 505 -14.20 3.97 -4.06
C ALA A 505 -13.52 5.00 -4.99
N ARG A 506 -13.53 4.77 -6.31
CA ARG A 506 -13.08 5.77 -7.29
C ARG A 506 -13.95 7.04 -7.24
N LEU A 507 -15.27 6.90 -7.18
CA LEU A 507 -16.19 8.04 -7.10
C LEU A 507 -16.01 8.86 -5.82
N ILE A 508 -15.67 8.23 -4.68
CA ILE A 508 -15.32 8.93 -3.45
C ILE A 508 -14.11 9.83 -3.67
N HIS A 509 -13.07 9.34 -4.35
CA HIS A 509 -11.89 10.15 -4.68
C HIS A 509 -12.23 11.25 -5.69
N LEU A 510 -13.02 10.97 -6.73
CA LEU A 510 -13.49 11.98 -7.70
C LEU A 510 -14.37 13.06 -7.06
N ALA A 511 -15.07 12.73 -5.99
CA ALA A 511 -15.81 13.70 -5.18
C ALA A 511 -14.90 14.54 -4.26
N GLY A 512 -13.58 14.32 -4.30
CA GLY A 512 -12.57 15.10 -3.59
C GLY A 512 -12.27 14.62 -2.16
N TYR A 513 -12.72 13.43 -1.78
CA TYR A 513 -12.47 12.89 -0.44
C TYR A 513 -11.16 12.11 -0.35
N SER A 514 -10.38 12.41 0.69
CA SER A 514 -9.23 11.62 1.10
C SER A 514 -9.67 10.53 2.07
N VAL A 515 -9.22 9.30 1.83
CA VAL A 515 -9.66 8.13 2.59
C VAL A 515 -8.53 7.49 3.40
N ASN A 516 -8.90 6.83 4.50
CA ASN A 516 -8.15 5.73 5.09
C ASN A 516 -9.00 4.46 5.07
N SER A 517 -8.54 3.39 5.70
CA SER A 517 -9.28 2.13 5.78
C SER A 517 -9.27 1.53 7.19
N THR A 518 -10.26 0.68 7.48
CA THR A 518 -10.35 -0.07 8.72
C THR A 518 -10.90 -1.48 8.49
N ASP A 519 -10.41 -2.45 9.26
CA ASP A 519 -10.90 -3.82 9.32
C ASP A 519 -12.11 -3.87 10.26
N ILE A 520 -13.31 -3.92 9.71
CA ILE A 520 -14.55 -3.86 10.51
C ILE A 520 -14.78 -5.09 11.39
N GLN A 521 -14.19 -6.24 11.04
CA GLN A 521 -14.30 -7.43 11.88
C GLN A 521 -13.40 -7.35 13.12
N ARG A 522 -12.16 -6.90 12.96
CA ARG A 522 -11.19 -6.79 14.04
C ARG A 522 -11.38 -5.57 14.93
N SER A 523 -11.82 -4.47 14.34
CA SER A 523 -11.98 -3.22 15.08
C SER A 523 -13.14 -3.33 16.08
N PRO A 524 -12.88 -3.18 17.38
CA PRO A 524 -13.96 -3.09 18.38
C PRO A 524 -14.68 -1.76 18.27
N ASP A 525 -15.80 -1.62 18.94
CA ASP A 525 -16.68 -0.43 18.90
C ASP A 525 -15.92 0.87 19.24
N GLU A 526 -14.99 0.80 20.22
CA GLU A 526 -14.18 1.95 20.64
C GLU A 526 -13.24 2.44 19.53
N VAL A 527 -12.78 1.56 18.66
CA VAL A 527 -11.95 1.90 17.51
C VAL A 527 -12.83 2.39 16.36
N LEU A 528 -13.92 1.69 16.05
CA LEU A 528 -14.85 2.11 15.00
C LEU A 528 -15.44 3.50 15.28
N SER A 529 -15.76 3.82 16.54
CA SER A 529 -16.29 5.14 16.95
C SER A 529 -15.34 6.32 16.71
N LYS A 530 -14.02 6.07 16.54
CA LYS A 530 -13.05 7.10 16.15
C LYS A 530 -13.13 7.49 14.68
N HIS A 531 -13.72 6.67 13.85
CA HIS A 531 -14.03 6.97 12.46
C HIS A 531 -15.37 7.65 12.36
N LYS A 532 -15.41 8.92 11.97
CA LYS A 532 -16.65 9.70 11.86
C LYS A 532 -17.62 9.16 10.81
N SER A 533 -17.09 8.56 9.77
CA SER A 533 -17.86 7.97 8.67
C SER A 533 -17.18 6.71 8.13
N LEU A 534 -18.00 5.72 7.78
CA LEU A 534 -17.58 4.46 7.17
C LEU A 534 -18.32 4.24 5.87
N TRP A 535 -17.58 3.94 4.79
CA TRP A 535 -18.11 3.42 3.54
C TRP A 535 -17.88 1.92 3.50
N VAL A 536 -18.94 1.15 3.53
CA VAL A 536 -18.88 -0.31 3.59
C VAL A 536 -19.49 -0.89 2.33
N TYR A 537 -18.64 -1.61 1.56
CA TYR A 537 -19.11 -2.48 0.52
C TYR A 537 -19.86 -3.65 1.15
N SER A 538 -21.13 -3.87 0.75
CA SER A 538 -21.98 -4.88 1.33
C SER A 538 -22.70 -5.67 0.26
N LEU A 539 -22.59 -6.97 0.38
CA LEU A 539 -23.34 -7.95 -0.41
C LEU A 539 -24.58 -8.44 0.37
N GLY A 540 -25.35 -9.33 -0.21
CA GLY A 540 -26.54 -9.90 0.42
C GLY A 540 -26.28 -10.77 1.65
N PHE A 541 -25.01 -10.96 2.07
CA PHE A 541 -24.61 -11.80 3.21
C PHE A 541 -23.50 -11.16 4.04
N MET A 542 -23.58 -11.29 5.36
CA MET A 542 -22.59 -10.83 6.34
C MET A 542 -22.81 -11.55 7.66
N ASP A 543 -21.75 -11.89 8.38
CA ASP A 543 -21.88 -12.54 9.68
C ASP A 543 -22.64 -11.66 10.69
N HIS A 544 -23.33 -12.35 11.61
CA HIS A 544 -24.19 -11.74 12.62
C HIS A 544 -23.49 -10.69 13.47
N ASP A 545 -22.30 -11.02 13.98
CA ASP A 545 -21.55 -10.14 14.87
C ASP A 545 -21.11 -8.86 14.18
N THR A 546 -20.70 -8.94 12.92
CA THR A 546 -20.37 -7.75 12.11
C THR A 546 -21.60 -6.89 11.84
N GLN A 547 -22.77 -7.50 11.57
CA GLN A 547 -24.02 -6.79 11.44
C GLN A 547 -24.39 -6.01 12.72
N LEU A 548 -24.29 -6.65 13.90
CA LEU A 548 -24.51 -6.00 15.20
C LEU A 548 -23.53 -4.84 15.43
N LYS A 549 -22.27 -5.05 15.13
CA LYS A 549 -21.21 -4.04 15.29
C LYS A 549 -21.47 -2.80 14.42
N LEU A 550 -21.85 -2.97 13.17
CA LEU A 550 -22.21 -1.85 12.30
C LEU A 550 -23.46 -1.10 12.79
N ALA A 551 -24.46 -1.83 13.28
CA ALA A 551 -25.63 -1.22 13.89
C ALA A 551 -25.27 -0.41 15.15
N ALA A 552 -24.43 -0.96 16.03
CA ALA A 552 -23.93 -0.26 17.22
C ALA A 552 -23.12 0.99 16.84
N TYR A 553 -22.26 0.92 15.82
CA TYR A 553 -21.52 2.07 15.30
C TYR A 553 -22.47 3.23 14.92
N VAL A 554 -23.55 2.95 14.20
CA VAL A 554 -24.53 3.98 13.84
C VAL A 554 -25.23 4.51 15.08
N LYS A 555 -25.74 3.61 15.95
CA LYS A 555 -26.48 4.03 17.18
C LYS A 555 -25.65 4.92 18.09
N ASN A 556 -24.30 4.73 18.07
CA ASN A 556 -23.36 5.52 18.87
C ASN A 556 -22.93 6.84 18.22
N GLY A 557 -23.44 7.18 17.02
CA GLY A 557 -23.21 8.47 16.38
C GLY A 557 -22.39 8.43 15.08
N GLY A 558 -22.04 7.23 14.58
CA GLY A 558 -21.33 7.06 13.32
C GLY A 558 -22.20 7.35 12.10
N ALA A 559 -21.59 7.78 11.00
CA ALA A 559 -22.20 7.92 9.69
C ALA A 559 -21.84 6.71 8.82
N LEU A 560 -22.77 5.80 8.57
CA LEU A 560 -22.56 4.59 7.77
C LEU A 560 -23.14 4.77 6.36
N PHE A 561 -22.30 4.55 5.35
CA PHE A 561 -22.68 4.39 3.95
C PHE A 561 -22.58 2.91 3.59
N LEU A 562 -23.65 2.31 3.12
CA LEU A 562 -23.76 0.87 2.86
C LEU A 562 -24.30 0.62 1.44
N GLY A 563 -23.64 -0.21 0.69
CA GLY A 563 -24.08 -0.59 -0.65
C GLY A 563 -23.17 -1.64 -1.30
N PRO A 564 -23.63 -2.24 -2.41
CA PRO A 564 -24.86 -2.01 -3.18
C PRO A 564 -26.12 -2.71 -2.64
N SER A 565 -26.05 -3.44 -1.53
CA SER A 565 -27.21 -4.14 -0.96
C SER A 565 -27.14 -4.23 0.57
N LEU A 566 -28.29 -4.41 1.21
CA LEU A 566 -28.35 -4.79 2.62
C LEU A 566 -28.13 -6.31 2.79
N PRO A 567 -27.36 -6.75 3.81
CA PRO A 567 -27.25 -8.16 4.13
C PRO A 567 -28.61 -8.72 4.57
N THR A 568 -28.94 -9.90 4.07
CA THR A 568 -30.17 -10.63 4.39
C THR A 568 -29.90 -12.06 4.86
N HIS A 569 -28.65 -12.49 4.75
CA HIS A 569 -28.18 -13.83 5.12
C HIS A 569 -26.84 -13.75 5.84
N ASP A 570 -26.54 -14.75 6.66
CA ASP A 570 -25.22 -14.95 7.24
C ASP A 570 -24.28 -15.70 6.24
N LEU A 571 -23.05 -16.00 6.69
CA LEU A 571 -22.07 -16.73 5.87
C LEU A 571 -22.44 -18.19 5.59
N ARG A 572 -23.45 -18.73 6.27
CA ARG A 572 -24.02 -20.08 6.08
C ARG A 572 -25.22 -20.11 5.16
N GLY A 573 -25.61 -18.94 4.60
CA GLY A 573 -26.83 -18.80 3.80
C GLY A 573 -28.13 -18.81 4.61
N GLN A 574 -28.06 -18.77 5.96
CA GLN A 574 -29.25 -18.65 6.81
C GLN A 574 -29.73 -17.22 6.82
N LYS A 575 -31.07 -17.03 6.87
CA LYS A 575 -31.65 -15.68 6.95
C LYS A 575 -31.19 -14.94 8.17
N ASP A 576 -30.52 -13.82 7.95
CA ASP A 576 -30.08 -12.89 8.97
C ASP A 576 -30.24 -11.46 8.47
N ARG A 577 -31.13 -10.72 9.09
CA ARG A 577 -31.44 -9.32 8.78
C ARG A 577 -31.14 -8.43 9.97
N THR A 578 -30.20 -8.82 10.80
CA THR A 578 -29.89 -8.11 12.05
C THR A 578 -29.58 -6.64 11.80
N LEU A 579 -28.69 -6.31 10.87
CA LEU A 579 -28.37 -4.92 10.56
C LEU A 579 -29.60 -4.11 10.13
N ALA A 580 -30.43 -4.67 9.24
CA ALA A 580 -31.64 -4.02 8.77
C ALA A 580 -32.64 -3.77 9.92
N ASN A 581 -32.87 -4.78 10.76
CA ASN A 581 -33.77 -4.70 11.91
C ASN A 581 -33.32 -3.69 12.94
N GLU A 582 -32.03 -3.73 13.32
CA GLU A 582 -31.41 -2.85 14.32
C GLU A 582 -31.41 -1.39 13.87
N LEU A 583 -31.31 -1.12 12.57
CA LEU A 583 -31.38 0.22 11.99
C LEU A 583 -32.80 0.65 11.60
N GLY A 584 -33.80 -0.22 11.73
CA GLY A 584 -35.17 0.06 11.36
C GLY A 584 -35.40 0.22 9.85
N ILE A 585 -34.59 -0.49 9.02
CA ILE A 585 -34.67 -0.44 7.57
C ILE A 585 -35.32 -1.71 7.03
N LYS A 586 -36.21 -1.56 6.02
CA LYS A 586 -36.86 -2.69 5.34
C LYS A 586 -36.61 -2.62 3.85
N ILE A 587 -36.33 -3.77 3.25
CA ILE A 587 -36.34 -3.92 1.80
C ILE A 587 -37.81 -3.99 1.36
N THR A 588 -38.23 -3.05 0.53
CA THR A 588 -39.63 -2.93 0.06
C THR A 588 -39.85 -3.60 -1.28
N GLY A 589 -38.80 -3.81 -2.05
CA GLY A 589 -38.84 -4.42 -3.37
C GLY A 589 -37.58 -4.13 -4.14
N GLY A 590 -37.70 -4.09 -5.43
CA GLY A 590 -36.59 -3.80 -6.35
C GLY A 590 -36.97 -4.14 -7.78
N GLN A 591 -36.03 -3.98 -8.68
CA GLN A 591 -36.19 -4.40 -10.08
C GLN A 591 -34.91 -5.07 -10.56
N THR A 592 -35.06 -5.98 -11.52
CA THR A 592 -33.96 -6.53 -12.31
C THR A 592 -33.64 -5.58 -13.45
N GLY A 593 -32.34 -5.46 -13.79
CA GLY A 593 -31.90 -4.60 -14.88
C GLY A 593 -31.03 -3.42 -14.41
N ASN A 594 -30.53 -2.67 -15.35
CA ASN A 594 -29.47 -1.68 -15.14
C ASN A 594 -29.95 -0.24 -15.36
N LEU A 595 -31.24 -0.01 -15.71
CA LEU A 595 -31.77 1.32 -15.90
C LEU A 595 -32.57 1.75 -14.67
N PHE A 596 -32.30 2.98 -14.24
CA PHE A 596 -33.07 3.66 -13.21
C PHE A 596 -33.87 4.79 -13.87
N PRO A 597 -35.21 4.80 -13.72
CA PRO A 597 -36.04 5.87 -14.28
C PRO A 597 -35.74 7.22 -13.60
N GLY A 598 -35.14 8.13 -14.33
CA GLY A 598 -34.85 9.50 -13.86
C GLY A 598 -35.96 10.46 -14.20
N LYS A 599 -36.00 11.63 -13.57
CA LYS A 599 -37.03 12.68 -13.82
C LYS A 599 -36.97 13.25 -15.24
N LYS A 600 -35.78 13.27 -15.85
CA LYS A 600 -35.55 13.84 -17.18
C LYS A 600 -35.09 12.81 -18.20
N GLN A 601 -34.33 11.81 -17.77
CA GLN A 601 -33.82 10.69 -18.54
C GLN A 601 -33.52 9.54 -17.59
N ASP A 602 -33.44 8.34 -18.12
CA ASP A 602 -33.04 7.17 -17.35
C ASP A 602 -31.56 7.21 -17.08
N GLU A 603 -31.17 6.78 -15.86
CA GLU A 603 -29.76 6.65 -15.45
C GLU A 603 -29.35 5.18 -15.51
N TRP A 604 -28.17 4.91 -16.01
CA TRP A 604 -27.64 3.56 -16.08
C TRP A 604 -26.85 3.24 -14.80
N VAL A 605 -27.37 2.33 -14.00
CA VAL A 605 -26.73 1.80 -12.78
C VAL A 605 -26.61 0.29 -12.92
N GLN A 606 -25.79 -0.34 -12.09
CA GLN A 606 -25.64 -1.79 -12.12
C GLN A 606 -26.58 -2.46 -11.13
N GLY A 607 -27.54 -3.22 -11.69
CA GLY A 607 -28.54 -3.96 -10.92
C GLY A 607 -28.06 -5.31 -10.38
N PRO A 608 -28.90 -6.02 -9.60
CA PRO A 608 -30.30 -5.66 -9.30
C PRO A 608 -30.40 -4.43 -8.42
N ILE A 609 -31.46 -3.64 -8.63
CA ILE A 609 -31.77 -2.47 -7.83
C ILE A 609 -32.69 -2.91 -6.67
N GLN A 610 -32.30 -2.59 -5.43
CA GLN A 610 -33.12 -2.76 -4.24
C GLN A 610 -33.74 -1.44 -3.83
N THR A 611 -34.96 -1.48 -3.27
CA THR A 611 -35.66 -0.33 -2.72
C THR A 611 -35.95 -0.54 -1.24
N TYR A 612 -36.09 0.57 -0.50
CA TYR A 612 -36.11 0.57 0.94
C TYR A 612 -37.20 1.44 1.52
N SER A 613 -37.52 1.20 2.80
CA SER A 613 -38.18 2.13 3.70
C SER A 613 -37.47 2.12 5.05
N ALA A 614 -37.60 3.17 5.84
CA ALA A 614 -37.01 3.21 7.17
C ALA A 614 -37.95 3.83 8.17
N THR A 615 -37.89 3.41 9.45
CA THR A 615 -38.70 3.90 10.55
C THR A 615 -38.48 5.39 10.83
N LYS A 616 -37.20 5.83 10.75
CA LYS A 616 -36.79 7.24 10.93
C LYS A 616 -36.11 7.76 9.67
N GLU A 617 -36.79 7.68 8.56
CA GLU A 617 -36.30 8.18 7.26
C GLU A 617 -36.20 9.70 7.29
N THR A 618 -35.08 10.24 6.83
CA THR A 618 -34.81 11.68 6.77
C THR A 618 -34.68 12.22 5.36
N ARG A 619 -34.18 11.41 4.42
CA ARG A 619 -34.07 11.76 3.01
C ARG A 619 -34.19 10.53 2.12
N ARG A 620 -34.64 10.75 0.90
CA ARG A 620 -34.73 9.72 -0.14
C ARG A 620 -34.27 10.26 -1.47
N TRP A 621 -33.69 9.37 -2.25
CA TRP A 621 -33.29 9.64 -3.63
C TRP A 621 -33.67 8.46 -4.52
N MET A 622 -33.87 8.73 -5.79
CA MET A 622 -34.07 7.71 -6.82
C MET A 622 -35.26 6.80 -6.52
N GLU A 623 -36.45 7.37 -6.66
CA GLU A 623 -37.71 6.71 -6.37
C GLU A 623 -38.15 5.75 -7.48
N LEU A 624 -38.49 4.52 -7.13
CA LEU A 624 -39.18 3.53 -7.93
C LEU A 624 -40.60 3.32 -7.37
N ALA A 625 -41.45 2.58 -8.11
CA ALA A 625 -42.80 2.25 -7.65
C ALA A 625 -42.80 1.49 -6.31
N SER A 626 -41.75 0.70 -6.04
CA SER A 626 -41.58 -0.08 -4.82
C SER A 626 -40.93 0.71 -3.66
N GLY A 627 -40.48 1.94 -3.88
CA GLY A 627 -39.80 2.81 -2.91
C GLY A 627 -38.48 3.39 -3.41
N PRO A 628 -37.80 4.19 -2.60
CA PRO A 628 -36.51 4.78 -2.94
C PRO A 628 -35.41 3.72 -3.01
N ALA A 629 -34.53 3.83 -4.02
CA ALA A 629 -33.33 2.99 -4.14
C ALA A 629 -32.16 3.52 -3.30
N VAL A 630 -32.20 4.77 -2.85
CA VAL A 630 -31.27 5.34 -1.88
C VAL A 630 -32.06 6.04 -0.78
N ILE A 631 -31.77 5.65 0.47
CA ILE A 631 -32.39 6.29 1.64
C ILE A 631 -31.34 6.71 2.66
N GLN A 632 -31.61 7.78 3.35
CA GLN A 632 -30.94 8.17 4.57
C GLN A 632 -31.92 8.05 5.75
N ALA A 633 -31.45 7.45 6.84
CA ALA A 633 -32.23 7.30 8.06
C ALA A 633 -31.39 7.60 9.29
N GLU A 634 -32.02 7.92 10.39
CA GLU A 634 -31.42 8.07 11.71
C GLU A 634 -31.65 6.82 12.56
N SER A 635 -30.61 6.39 13.27
CA SER A 635 -30.71 5.33 14.28
C SER A 635 -29.81 5.69 15.47
N GLY A 636 -30.40 5.76 16.67
CA GLY A 636 -29.69 6.24 17.84
C GLY A 636 -29.21 7.69 17.67
N LYS A 637 -27.91 7.90 17.79
CA LYS A 637 -27.24 9.21 17.62
C LYS A 637 -26.66 9.43 16.22
N GLY A 638 -26.62 8.39 15.37
CA GLY A 638 -25.96 8.42 14.07
C GLY A 638 -26.93 8.34 12.91
N LYS A 639 -26.32 8.20 11.74
CA LYS A 639 -27.02 8.18 10.46
C LYS A 639 -26.55 7.01 9.61
N VAL A 640 -27.45 6.47 8.81
CA VAL A 640 -27.13 5.49 7.78
C VAL A 640 -27.67 5.95 6.44
N LEU A 641 -26.88 5.75 5.41
CA LEU A 641 -27.27 5.91 4.01
C LEU A 641 -27.08 4.56 3.32
N VAL A 642 -28.16 4.03 2.75
CA VAL A 642 -28.15 2.77 2.04
C VAL A 642 -28.36 3.02 0.56
N VAL A 643 -27.47 2.46 -0.27
CA VAL A 643 -27.53 2.50 -1.73
C VAL A 643 -27.91 1.12 -2.22
N GLY A 644 -28.96 1.00 -3.00
CA GLY A 644 -29.54 -0.26 -3.46
C GLY A 644 -29.09 -0.69 -4.86
N PHE A 645 -27.97 -0.18 -5.36
CA PHE A 645 -27.43 -0.50 -6.67
C PHE A 645 -25.92 -0.25 -6.74
N GLY A 646 -25.29 -0.84 -7.74
CA GLY A 646 -23.89 -0.56 -8.05
C GLY A 646 -23.74 0.61 -9.03
N MET A 647 -22.67 1.38 -8.87
CA MET A 647 -22.29 2.46 -9.77
C MET A 647 -21.07 2.03 -10.58
N PRO A 648 -21.19 1.86 -11.91
CA PRO A 648 -20.06 1.49 -12.74
C PRO A 648 -19.08 2.66 -12.91
N HIS A 649 -17.82 2.35 -13.11
CA HIS A 649 -16.71 3.33 -13.17
C HIS A 649 -16.78 4.31 -14.34
N VAL A 650 -17.54 4.01 -15.38
CA VAL A 650 -17.58 4.80 -16.62
C VAL A 650 -18.34 6.12 -16.52
N PHE A 651 -19.02 6.37 -15.40
CA PHE A 651 -19.86 7.55 -15.23
C PHE A 651 -19.37 8.47 -14.11
N ASP A 652 -18.39 9.30 -14.44
CA ASP A 652 -17.80 10.27 -13.50
C ASP A 652 -18.81 11.26 -12.90
N HIS A 653 -19.93 11.50 -13.57
CA HIS A 653 -21.00 12.38 -13.07
C HIS A 653 -21.62 11.85 -11.78
N PHE A 654 -21.59 10.55 -11.50
CA PHE A 654 -22.05 9.98 -10.24
C PHE A 654 -21.30 10.51 -9.01
N ARG A 655 -20.12 11.12 -9.19
CA ARG A 655 -19.43 11.83 -8.11
C ARG A 655 -20.29 12.90 -7.44
N HIS A 656 -21.25 13.50 -8.19
CA HIS A 656 -22.17 14.49 -7.63
C HIS A 656 -23.11 13.87 -6.61
N TRP A 657 -23.61 12.65 -6.87
CA TRP A 657 -24.41 11.91 -5.91
C TRP A 657 -23.61 11.55 -4.67
N VAL A 658 -22.40 11.01 -4.87
CA VAL A 658 -21.50 10.68 -3.76
C VAL A 658 -21.20 11.90 -2.90
N ARG A 659 -20.98 13.06 -3.54
CA ARG A 659 -20.76 14.33 -2.86
C ARG A 659 -21.99 14.77 -2.06
N GLU A 660 -23.15 14.78 -2.67
CA GLU A 660 -24.41 15.14 -2.03
C GLU A 660 -24.72 14.21 -0.86
N TRP A 661 -24.57 12.91 -1.03
CA TRP A 661 -24.77 11.93 0.04
C TRP A 661 -23.83 12.15 1.21
N ALA A 662 -22.54 12.32 0.94
CA ALA A 662 -21.55 12.54 1.97
C ALA A 662 -21.82 13.83 2.76
N GLU A 663 -22.13 14.93 2.08
CA GLU A 663 -22.48 16.22 2.70
C GLU A 663 -23.76 16.14 3.53
N SER A 664 -24.77 15.39 3.06
CA SER A 664 -26.02 15.15 3.83
C SER A 664 -25.75 14.36 5.13
N MET A 665 -24.74 13.55 5.15
CA MET A 665 -24.27 12.80 6.32
C MET A 665 -23.31 13.60 7.21
N GLY A 666 -22.96 14.84 6.81
CA GLY A 666 -22.05 15.71 7.56
C GLY A 666 -20.56 15.47 7.26
N VAL A 667 -20.24 14.86 6.11
CA VAL A 667 -18.87 14.56 5.66
C VAL A 667 -18.48 15.53 4.56
N PHE A 668 -17.44 16.33 4.79
CA PHE A 668 -16.96 17.36 3.87
C PHE A 668 -15.47 17.15 3.57
N PRO A 669 -15.01 17.27 2.31
CA PRO A 669 -13.60 17.20 2.02
C PRO A 669 -12.85 18.45 2.49
N LYS A 670 -11.65 18.26 3.01
CA LYS A 670 -10.79 19.35 3.49
C LYS A 670 -10.07 20.08 2.36
N VAL A 671 -9.84 19.39 1.26
CA VAL A 671 -9.16 19.93 0.07
C VAL A 671 -10.16 19.98 -1.08
N ASN A 672 -10.30 21.15 -1.71
CA ASN A 672 -11.19 21.33 -2.84
C ASN A 672 -10.39 21.84 -4.04
N CYS A 673 -10.39 21.05 -5.13
CA CYS A 673 -9.81 21.43 -6.41
C CYS A 673 -10.85 22.08 -7.33
N ASP A 674 -10.42 23.08 -8.08
CA ASP A 674 -11.18 23.71 -9.15
C ASP A 674 -10.27 23.85 -10.39
N PRO A 675 -10.52 23.05 -11.43
CA PRO A 675 -11.61 22.11 -11.64
C PRO A 675 -11.48 20.82 -10.79
N TRP A 676 -12.62 20.14 -10.65
CA TRP A 676 -12.76 18.92 -9.81
C TRP A 676 -11.93 17.72 -10.29
N ASP A 677 -11.55 17.68 -11.54
CA ASP A 677 -10.78 16.61 -12.18
C ASP A 677 -9.27 16.70 -11.91
N LEU A 678 -8.81 17.74 -11.24
CA LEU A 678 -7.52 17.75 -10.55
C LEU A 678 -7.65 16.96 -9.25
N GLN A 679 -6.65 16.15 -8.95
CA GLN A 679 -6.63 15.36 -7.73
C GLN A 679 -5.59 15.90 -6.75
N ALA A 680 -5.89 15.82 -5.47
CA ALA A 680 -4.99 16.34 -4.44
C ALA A 680 -4.90 15.40 -3.24
N SER A 681 -3.74 15.42 -2.59
CA SER A 681 -3.54 14.79 -1.29
C SER A 681 -2.79 15.77 -0.39
N LEU A 682 -3.25 15.89 0.85
CA LEU A 682 -2.66 16.77 1.85
C LEU A 682 -1.99 15.94 2.94
N ARG A 683 -0.71 16.20 3.19
CA ARG A 683 0.02 15.62 4.32
C ARG A 683 0.43 16.72 5.28
N THR A 684 0.12 16.59 6.57
CA THR A 684 0.44 17.59 7.58
C THR A 684 1.06 17.00 8.82
N SER A 685 1.92 17.79 9.47
CA SER A 685 2.24 17.72 10.88
C SER A 685 1.40 18.76 11.64
N LYS A 686 1.72 19.02 12.89
CA LYS A 686 1.01 20.02 13.70
C LYS A 686 1.06 21.42 13.05
N GLU A 687 2.20 21.83 12.50
CA GLU A 687 2.46 23.20 12.06
C GLU A 687 2.80 23.33 10.58
N SER A 688 3.19 22.26 9.93
CA SER A 688 3.67 22.27 8.55
C SER A 688 3.05 21.16 7.73
N GLY A 689 3.18 21.23 6.42
CA GLY A 689 2.65 20.19 5.54
C GLY A 689 3.08 20.31 4.09
N PHE A 690 2.56 19.42 3.28
CA PHE A 690 2.77 19.38 1.84
C PHE A 690 1.46 19.06 1.15
N LEU A 691 1.10 19.88 0.17
CA LEU A 691 0.04 19.60 -0.77
C LEU A 691 0.65 18.90 -1.99
N PHE A 692 0.14 17.73 -2.30
CA PHE A 692 0.41 17.01 -3.54
C PHE A 692 -0.76 17.29 -4.48
N LEU A 693 -0.49 17.89 -5.63
CA LEU A 693 -1.50 18.22 -6.63
C LEU A 693 -1.16 17.53 -7.93
N PHE A 694 -2.16 16.83 -8.53
CA PHE A 694 -1.96 15.92 -9.63
C PHE A 694 -2.86 16.24 -10.83
N ASN A 695 -2.27 16.12 -12.00
CA ASN A 695 -2.96 16.02 -13.27
C ASN A 695 -2.74 14.62 -13.86
N TYR A 696 -3.76 13.77 -13.77
CA TYR A 696 -3.73 12.42 -14.32
C TYR A 696 -4.22 12.33 -15.78
N HIS A 697 -4.56 13.45 -16.40
CA HIS A 697 -4.99 13.51 -17.80
C HIS A 697 -3.83 13.58 -18.78
N PHE A 698 -4.09 13.15 -20.01
CA PHE A 698 -3.14 13.22 -21.12
C PHE A 698 -3.04 14.63 -21.75
N THR A 699 -3.70 15.62 -21.18
CA THR A 699 -3.66 17.03 -21.57
C THR A 699 -3.28 17.90 -20.39
N SER A 700 -2.71 19.08 -20.64
CA SER A 700 -2.43 20.05 -19.57
C SER A 700 -3.73 20.50 -18.89
N ARG A 701 -3.64 20.73 -17.59
CA ARG A 701 -4.73 21.26 -16.78
C ARG A 701 -4.29 22.52 -16.05
N THR A 702 -5.24 23.41 -15.86
CA THR A 702 -5.05 24.61 -15.04
C THR A 702 -6.09 24.63 -13.94
N GLY A 703 -5.70 25.04 -12.75
CA GLY A 703 -6.67 25.07 -11.65
C GLY A 703 -6.15 25.74 -10.39
N SER A 704 -7.02 25.74 -9.40
CA SER A 704 -6.72 26.24 -8.05
C SER A 704 -7.17 25.25 -7.00
N VAL A 705 -6.63 25.39 -5.80
CA VAL A 705 -6.94 24.51 -4.68
C VAL A 705 -7.23 25.33 -3.44
N THR A 706 -8.30 24.98 -2.72
CA THR A 706 -8.61 25.54 -1.41
C THR A 706 -8.41 24.46 -0.34
N LEU A 707 -7.66 24.77 0.70
CA LEU A 707 -7.25 23.81 1.74
C LEU A 707 -7.00 24.53 3.08
N PRO A 708 -7.04 23.81 4.22
CA PRO A 708 -6.62 24.36 5.50
C PRO A 708 -5.08 24.55 5.53
N LEU A 709 -4.61 25.76 5.89
CA LEU A 709 -3.18 26.00 6.10
C LEU A 709 -2.75 25.47 7.47
N PRO A 710 -1.80 24.52 7.54
CA PRO A 710 -1.35 23.93 8.79
C PRO A 710 -0.91 24.99 9.83
N GLY A 711 -1.23 24.76 11.09
CA GLY A 711 -0.84 25.63 12.21
C GLY A 711 -1.60 26.95 12.33
N THR A 712 -2.54 27.28 11.44
CA THR A 712 -3.19 28.60 11.42
C THR A 712 -4.71 28.56 11.61
N GLY A 713 -5.37 27.43 11.39
CA GLY A 713 -6.83 27.30 11.39
C GLY A 713 -7.55 28.07 10.25
N LYS A 714 -6.79 28.65 9.30
CA LYS A 714 -7.35 29.42 8.19
C LYS A 714 -7.32 28.63 6.89
N ASN A 715 -8.28 28.83 6.02
CA ASN A 715 -8.24 28.30 4.67
C ASN A 715 -7.33 29.16 3.77
N LEU A 716 -6.59 28.48 2.91
CA LEU A 716 -5.71 29.03 1.90
C LEU A 716 -6.22 28.62 0.51
N ARG A 717 -6.34 29.59 -0.41
CA ARG A 717 -6.50 29.32 -1.84
C ARG A 717 -5.14 29.44 -2.53
N LEU A 718 -4.77 28.43 -3.33
CA LEU A 718 -3.52 28.37 -4.11
C LEU A 718 -3.82 28.30 -5.61
N PRO A 719 -3.29 29.24 -6.43
CA PRO A 719 -2.70 30.51 -5.99
C PRO A 719 -3.78 31.46 -5.45
N LYS A 720 -3.40 32.51 -4.76
CA LYS A 720 -4.36 33.54 -4.29
C LYS A 720 -5.13 34.17 -5.44
N LYS A 721 -4.46 34.39 -6.58
CA LYS A 721 -5.04 34.85 -7.84
C LYS A 721 -4.50 34.02 -9.02
N GLY A 722 -5.36 33.73 -10.01
CA GLY A 722 -5.00 32.92 -11.17
C GLY A 722 -5.09 31.44 -10.91
N THR A 723 -4.29 30.68 -11.64
CA THR A 723 -4.28 29.22 -11.65
C THR A 723 -2.85 28.65 -11.65
N ILE A 724 -2.71 27.41 -11.15
CA ILE A 724 -1.50 26.59 -11.35
C ILE A 724 -1.65 25.83 -12.66
N VAL A 725 -0.58 25.77 -13.44
CA VAL A 725 -0.55 25.02 -14.71
C VAL A 725 0.19 23.70 -14.47
N LEU A 726 -0.45 22.58 -14.77
CA LEU A 726 0.09 21.24 -14.65
C LEU A 726 0.22 20.58 -16.03
N PRO A 727 1.41 20.12 -16.42
CA PRO A 727 1.59 19.31 -17.61
C PRO A 727 0.73 18.04 -17.62
N PRO A 728 0.58 17.37 -18.78
CA PRO A 728 -0.04 16.05 -18.84
C PRO A 728 0.68 15.06 -17.91
N LEU A 729 -0.07 14.17 -17.26
CA LEU A 729 0.44 13.06 -16.43
C LEU A 729 1.53 13.54 -15.46
N SER A 730 1.23 14.56 -14.66
CA SER A 730 2.20 15.20 -13.78
C SER A 730 1.65 15.46 -12.39
N GLY A 731 2.56 15.63 -11.44
CA GLY A 731 2.25 16.04 -10.08
C GLY A 731 3.30 17.01 -9.53
N VAL A 732 2.87 17.88 -8.61
CA VAL A 732 3.74 18.81 -7.88
C VAL A 732 3.59 18.65 -6.38
N ILE A 733 4.68 18.86 -5.63
CA ILE A 733 4.70 18.86 -4.17
C ILE A 733 4.87 20.31 -3.72
N LEU A 734 3.83 20.89 -3.15
CA LEU A 734 3.79 22.27 -2.73
C LEU A 734 3.96 22.37 -1.20
N PRO A 735 5.00 23.06 -0.72
CA PRO A 735 5.26 23.22 0.71
C PRO A 735 4.23 24.14 1.36
N LEU A 736 3.87 23.83 2.61
CA LEU A 736 2.92 24.59 3.43
C LEU A 736 3.52 24.85 4.81
N ASN A 737 3.83 26.08 5.11
CA ASN A 737 4.34 26.55 6.41
C ASN A 737 5.57 25.77 6.91
N ILE A 738 6.57 25.58 6.05
CA ILE A 738 7.80 24.83 6.38
C ILE A 738 8.83 25.76 7.02
N PRO A 739 9.28 25.50 8.27
CA PRO A 739 10.38 26.22 8.89
C PRO A 739 11.69 25.89 8.17
N LEU A 740 12.46 26.93 7.80
CA LEU A 740 13.74 26.80 7.11
C LEU A 740 14.93 27.12 8.03
N SER A 741 14.77 28.13 8.89
CA SER A 741 15.70 28.49 9.92
C SER A 741 14.99 29.35 10.98
N PRO A 742 15.61 29.68 12.14
CA PRO A 742 14.99 30.54 13.14
C PRO A 742 14.46 31.84 12.54
N GLY A 743 13.15 32.08 12.65
CA GLY A 743 12.48 33.28 12.13
C GLY A 743 12.24 33.31 10.62
N VAL A 744 12.63 32.24 9.87
CA VAL A 744 12.41 32.15 8.43
C VAL A 744 11.59 30.90 8.12
N SER A 745 10.44 31.06 7.47
CA SER A 745 9.62 29.94 7.02
C SER A 745 9.09 30.15 5.61
N LEU A 746 8.97 29.06 4.86
CA LEU A 746 8.30 29.02 3.57
C LEU A 746 6.83 28.78 3.80
N THR A 747 6.02 29.83 3.73
CA THR A 747 4.57 29.74 3.98
C THR A 747 3.90 28.92 2.92
N HIS A 748 4.19 29.18 1.63
CA HIS A 748 3.80 28.30 0.51
C HIS A 748 4.51 28.71 -0.79
N SER A 749 4.48 27.79 -1.75
CA SER A 749 4.83 28.04 -3.16
C SER A 749 3.79 27.39 -4.07
N THR A 750 3.47 27.98 -5.20
CA THR A 750 2.60 27.39 -6.24
C THR A 750 3.39 26.67 -7.33
N ALA A 751 4.69 26.55 -7.16
CA ALA A 751 5.56 25.63 -7.90
C ALA A 751 6.35 24.76 -6.93
N GLU A 752 6.80 23.63 -7.40
CA GLU A 752 7.63 22.71 -6.63
C GLU A 752 8.98 23.37 -6.31
N VAL A 753 9.42 23.24 -5.06
CA VAL A 753 10.71 23.75 -4.61
C VAL A 753 11.69 22.60 -4.57
N LEU A 754 12.59 22.53 -5.55
CA LEU A 754 13.61 21.46 -5.62
C LEU A 754 14.74 21.67 -4.60
N GLU A 755 15.14 22.91 -4.41
CA GLU A 755 16.19 23.27 -3.45
C GLU A 755 15.81 24.55 -2.72
N VAL A 756 16.16 24.60 -1.44
CA VAL A 756 16.14 25.84 -0.67
C VAL A 756 17.30 25.87 0.31
N SER A 757 17.93 27.01 0.47
CA SER A 757 18.95 27.23 1.48
C SER A 757 18.84 28.65 2.07
N VAL A 758 19.05 28.76 3.37
CA VAL A 758 19.04 30.00 4.10
C VAL A 758 20.41 30.19 4.72
N THR A 759 20.97 31.40 4.54
CA THR A 759 22.23 31.83 5.14
C THR A 759 22.00 33.19 5.80
N PRO A 760 22.96 33.70 6.64
CA PRO A 760 22.85 35.07 7.19
C PRO A 760 22.76 36.16 6.12
N ARG A 761 23.21 35.88 4.89
CA ARG A 761 23.21 36.83 3.76
C ARG A 761 21.96 36.79 2.89
N GLY A 762 21.12 35.72 3.01
CA GLY A 762 19.94 35.60 2.18
C GLY A 762 19.37 34.18 2.05
N LEU A 763 18.34 34.08 1.24
CA LEU A 763 17.69 32.85 0.88
C LEU A 763 17.87 32.56 -0.63
N ARG A 764 18.25 31.33 -0.98
CA ARG A 764 18.23 30.82 -2.35
C ARG A 764 17.18 29.75 -2.46
N ALA A 765 16.36 29.80 -3.50
CA ALA A 765 15.42 28.72 -3.86
C ALA A 765 15.55 28.38 -5.35
N VAL A 766 15.38 27.09 -5.67
CA VAL A 766 15.25 26.58 -7.04
C VAL A 766 13.85 26.01 -7.20
N LEU A 767 13.09 26.57 -8.13
CA LEU A 767 11.72 26.19 -8.45
C LEU A 767 11.67 25.35 -9.71
N SER A 768 10.82 24.35 -9.74
CA SER A 768 10.48 23.59 -10.95
C SER A 768 9.10 24.02 -11.46
N ALA A 769 9.07 24.52 -12.67
CA ALA A 769 7.85 24.89 -13.40
C ALA A 769 8.00 24.47 -14.87
N PRO A 770 7.66 23.22 -15.22
CA PRO A 770 7.88 22.67 -16.56
C PRO A 770 7.17 23.43 -17.70
N LEU A 771 6.09 24.12 -17.37
CA LEU A 771 5.38 25.02 -18.29
C LEU A 771 5.49 26.47 -17.82
N PRO A 772 5.53 27.44 -18.74
CA PRO A 772 5.53 28.86 -18.40
C PRO A 772 4.30 29.23 -17.55
N GLN A 773 4.51 29.83 -16.40
CA GLN A 773 3.45 30.26 -15.51
C GLN A 773 3.94 31.37 -14.58
N ARG A 774 3.01 32.00 -13.89
CA ARG A 774 3.33 32.94 -12.82
C ARG A 774 3.26 32.21 -11.47
N VAL A 775 4.40 32.03 -10.84
CA VAL A 775 4.51 31.37 -9.52
C VAL A 775 4.34 32.38 -8.41
N GLU A 776 3.49 32.06 -7.43
CA GLU A 776 3.40 32.75 -6.15
C GLU A 776 4.25 32.01 -5.13
N MET A 777 5.14 32.72 -4.43
CA MET A 777 5.90 32.18 -3.31
C MET A 777 5.84 33.14 -2.14
N ILE A 778 5.47 32.66 -0.96
CA ILE A 778 5.40 33.47 0.25
C ILE A 778 6.40 32.94 1.26
N VAL A 779 7.25 33.86 1.74
CA VAL A 779 8.27 33.58 2.76
C VAL A 779 8.04 34.50 3.96
N SER A 780 7.91 33.91 5.14
CA SER A 780 7.91 34.64 6.39
C SER A 780 9.36 35.00 6.76
N LEU A 781 9.62 36.26 7.02
CA LEU A 781 10.96 36.79 7.29
C LEU A 781 10.92 37.82 8.44
N PRO A 782 11.95 37.90 9.31
CA PRO A 782 11.98 38.87 10.42
C PRO A 782 12.20 40.29 9.93
N LYS A 783 12.80 40.49 8.74
CA LYS A 783 13.14 41.78 8.16
C LYS A 783 12.86 41.82 6.66
N LYS A 784 12.61 43.03 6.14
CA LYS A 784 12.44 43.27 4.71
C LYS A 784 13.72 42.90 3.95
N PRO A 785 13.64 42.07 2.87
CA PRO A 785 14.78 41.81 2.01
C PRO A 785 15.29 43.07 1.36
N ARG A 786 16.62 43.19 1.21
CA ARG A 786 17.29 44.30 0.53
C ARG A 786 17.07 44.27 -0.97
N SER A 787 17.16 43.07 -1.53
CA SER A 787 16.97 42.88 -2.96
C SER A 787 16.41 41.50 -3.29
N ILE A 788 15.85 41.38 -4.48
CA ILE A 788 15.44 40.12 -5.12
C ILE A 788 16.03 40.03 -6.50
N SER A 789 16.54 38.86 -6.86
CA SER A 789 16.96 38.54 -8.23
C SER A 789 16.55 37.11 -8.62
N GLY A 790 16.53 36.83 -9.91
CA GLY A 790 16.18 35.53 -10.43
C GLY A 790 16.89 35.19 -11.74
N LYS A 791 17.14 33.90 -11.95
CA LYS A 791 17.59 33.35 -13.24
C LYS A 791 16.47 32.47 -13.81
N GLY A 792 16.02 32.75 -15.02
CA GLY A 792 14.86 32.08 -15.64
C GLY A 792 13.53 32.82 -15.45
N GLY A 793 13.56 34.07 -14.97
CA GLY A 793 12.44 34.96 -14.78
C GLY A 793 12.81 36.15 -13.91
N THR A 794 12.16 37.31 -14.13
CA THR A 794 12.37 38.51 -13.31
C THR A 794 11.32 38.54 -12.18
N PRO A 795 11.68 38.22 -10.93
CA PRO A 795 10.71 38.19 -9.84
C PRO A 795 10.37 39.61 -9.36
N SER A 796 9.14 39.80 -8.89
CA SER A 796 8.74 41.00 -8.16
C SER A 796 8.47 40.67 -6.69
N LEU A 797 8.71 41.60 -5.81
CA LEU A 797 8.59 41.51 -4.36
C LEU A 797 7.60 42.51 -3.80
N THR A 798 6.61 42.00 -3.08
CA THR A 798 5.75 42.82 -2.21
C THR A 798 6.06 42.48 -0.76
N TRP A 799 6.29 43.48 0.08
CA TRP A 799 6.61 43.31 1.48
C TRP A 799 5.48 43.86 2.37
N THR A 800 5.08 43.05 3.32
CA THR A 800 4.32 43.46 4.50
C THR A 800 5.10 43.03 5.76
N PRO A 801 4.98 43.69 6.91
CA PRO A 801 5.74 43.32 8.12
C PRO A 801 5.63 41.80 8.39
N GLY A 802 6.79 41.14 8.41
CA GLY A 802 6.89 39.69 8.62
C GLY A 802 6.66 38.81 7.38
N CYS A 803 6.33 39.38 6.21
CA CYS A 803 5.94 38.56 5.06
C CYS A 803 6.45 39.16 3.73
N ALA A 804 7.20 38.34 2.98
CA ALA A 804 7.63 38.59 1.60
C ALA A 804 6.78 37.78 0.63
N THR A 805 5.99 38.46 -0.19
CA THR A 805 5.24 37.84 -1.29
C THR A 805 5.99 38.04 -2.59
N LEU A 806 6.35 36.94 -3.23
CA LEU A 806 7.09 36.91 -4.50
C LEU A 806 6.15 36.51 -5.62
N SER A 807 6.19 37.26 -6.73
CA SER A 807 5.53 36.88 -7.98
C SER A 807 6.59 36.67 -9.04
N ILE A 808 6.68 35.44 -9.54
CA ILE A 808 7.80 34.95 -10.32
C ILE A 808 7.28 34.43 -11.65
N PRO A 809 7.48 35.17 -12.76
CA PRO A 809 7.23 34.60 -14.08
C PRO A 809 8.32 33.57 -14.37
N THR A 810 7.92 32.35 -14.69
CA THR A 810 8.85 31.27 -15.07
C THR A 810 8.86 31.17 -16.59
N THR A 811 10.05 31.20 -17.17
CA THR A 811 10.28 31.11 -18.62
C THR A 811 11.16 29.92 -18.99
N ALA A 812 11.67 29.21 -17.94
CA ALA A 812 12.47 28.00 -18.09
C ALA A 812 11.95 26.94 -17.10
N PRO A 813 12.17 25.64 -17.37
CA PRO A 813 11.75 24.54 -16.49
C PRO A 813 12.26 24.68 -15.05
N GLU A 814 13.45 25.24 -14.86
CA GLU A 814 13.98 25.60 -13.54
C GLU A 814 14.24 27.11 -13.45
N THR A 815 13.79 27.68 -12.36
CA THR A 815 13.98 29.09 -12.03
C THR A 815 14.65 29.22 -10.66
N SER A 816 15.81 29.86 -10.60
CA SER A 816 16.50 30.18 -9.35
C SER A 816 16.14 31.58 -8.86
N ILE A 817 15.92 31.71 -7.56
CA ILE A 817 15.56 32.96 -6.88
C ILE A 817 16.52 33.19 -5.74
N TYR A 818 16.93 34.45 -5.58
CA TYR A 818 17.82 34.92 -4.53
C TYR A 818 17.18 36.13 -3.82
N LEU A 819 16.96 36.02 -2.50
CA LEU A 819 16.60 37.09 -1.62
C LEU A 819 17.84 37.46 -0.82
N THR A 820 18.24 38.74 -0.81
CA THR A 820 19.36 39.25 0.01
C THR A 820 18.80 39.91 1.26
N PHE A 821 19.33 39.56 2.43
CA PHE A 821 18.90 40.13 3.74
C PHE A 821 19.69 41.34 4.18
#